data_aa0e3993c4f53968038c03983f32af41
#
_entry.id   aa0e3993c4f53968038c03983f32af41
#
_cell.length_a   1.000
_cell.length_b   1.000
_cell.length_c   1.000
_cell.angle_alpha   90.00
_cell.angle_beta   90.00
_cell.angle_gamma   90.00
#
_symmetry.space_group_name_H-M   'P 1'
#
loop_
_entity.id
_entity.type
_entity.pdbx_description
1 polymer ?
#
loop_
_entity_poly.entity_id
_entity_poly.type
_entity_poly.pdbx_seq_one_letter_code
_entity_poly.pdbx_strand_id
1 'polypeptide(L)'
;MSKDNTKGYQTIVNEIKAQGLQPFDYPIHDDNKGLYIVQNHNPKYVQPLFSTIEQFGRGEPSFEEAHIILISAVGATGKTTLAKELSCSLKCPIVDLGESEVMGGNSLTGIIYKKMHPADGAAFVEDLQEGKATMILDGLDEGFQRTKTQGYYDFLDDVIEMTASKGKSFILLGRTNAIELAALHFDARGIKTITYQIEPFTIDQATQFIRLIMMDETDVDTNGRPYRDLLDYIINSIGGFFKDRQDVKQSQYERFIGYAPVLLSIAEFLKKCKTNYQRVLADFKKDQLRGTSLVINIVEGILKRDKEQKILPQLIEQNIKDRTPEFQEKARMQAYNYDEQCARVLYRCLKRKYAYPITGDDAFDCSYNQGVERWIDEHPLLSGNKIGNTVFEGYILARLITDARYRDVIDEYISRNTGVSYMFFSIYQELHKDDEFLDLSIISYLYTSIKALDNKKKYYTLAMTYDEADAEDLSEEKRPCTVTFEGNEGSNLTKYDFKVLISSKSSLPLHGYIGDVYIDVPINVGINSSRILLSAPGYINCKSIDIMTDEIVLAQRNQNDLFIIETENLELLVEHTYPSIIGDSDSKSYFCIVCDNKLPFPLNEYQASISQRCGKLSLKQEEYYQKMRRTLIMFRSHSKGRFAKVQSKIQKRIASKPEGKVVVDALLKTGIIYPEGHLYFINKEIMDEKLGLKFDGIRTCIINEKVTKFLQNLD
;
A
#
# COMPACT_ATOMS: atom_id res chain seq x y z
N MET A 1 17.37 -3.52 -14.68
CA MET A 1 18.02 -4.24 -13.56
C MET A 1 18.48 -5.56 -14.08
N SER A 2 19.74 -5.94 -13.83
CA SER A 2 20.24 -7.27 -14.19
C SER A 2 19.44 -8.31 -13.41
N LYS A 3 19.09 -9.42 -14.06
CA LYS A 3 18.47 -10.60 -13.43
C LYS A 3 19.37 -11.27 -12.36
N ASP A 4 20.50 -10.66 -12.03
CA ASP A 4 21.62 -11.31 -11.31
C ASP A 4 21.48 -11.34 -9.76
N ASN A 5 20.46 -10.67 -9.19
CA ASN A 5 20.29 -10.59 -7.72
C ASN A 5 19.03 -11.29 -7.18
N THR A 6 18.41 -12.19 -7.93
CA THR A 6 17.26 -12.94 -7.43
C THR A 6 17.67 -14.34 -6.99
N LYS A 7 17.23 -14.73 -5.78
CA LYS A 7 17.40 -16.09 -5.23
C LYS A 7 16.10 -16.88 -5.35
N GLY A 8 16.19 -18.15 -5.70
CA GLY A 8 15.06 -19.07 -5.63
C GLY A 8 14.76 -19.52 -4.20
N TYR A 9 13.53 -19.92 -3.94
CA TYR A 9 13.07 -20.49 -2.67
C TYR A 9 14.02 -21.58 -2.15
N GLN A 10 14.37 -22.55 -3.00
CA GLN A 10 15.22 -23.69 -2.61
C GLN A 10 16.63 -23.26 -2.18
N THR A 11 17.15 -22.18 -2.81
CA THR A 11 18.46 -21.63 -2.45
C THR A 11 18.44 -21.10 -1.02
N ILE A 12 17.41 -20.30 -0.66
CA ILE A 12 17.27 -19.77 0.70
C ILE A 12 17.09 -20.89 1.73
N VAL A 13 16.25 -21.88 1.44
CA VAL A 13 16.05 -23.04 2.32
C VAL A 13 17.37 -23.79 2.55
N ASN A 14 18.15 -23.98 1.49
CA ASN A 14 19.43 -24.68 1.60
C ASN A 14 20.48 -23.86 2.37
N GLU A 15 20.54 -22.54 2.17
CA GLU A 15 21.41 -21.64 2.93
C GLU A 15 21.08 -21.68 4.43
N ILE A 16 19.80 -21.73 4.80
CA ILE A 16 19.36 -21.82 6.19
C ILE A 16 19.74 -23.21 6.77
N LYS A 17 19.44 -24.29 6.04
CA LYS A 17 19.77 -25.66 6.49
C LYS A 17 21.27 -25.89 6.67
N ALA A 18 22.12 -25.29 5.84
CA ALA A 18 23.56 -25.41 5.91
C ALA A 18 24.16 -24.89 7.23
N GLN A 19 23.37 -24.20 8.06
CA GLN A 19 23.81 -23.72 9.37
C GLN A 19 23.71 -24.75 10.49
N GLY A 20 23.30 -25.98 10.17
CA GLY A 20 23.26 -27.07 11.13
C GLY A 20 22.04 -27.05 12.05
N LEU A 21 20.94 -26.43 11.60
CA LEU A 21 19.71 -26.42 12.34
C LEU A 21 19.18 -27.80 12.65
N GLN A 22 18.75 -28.00 13.89
CA GLN A 22 18.09 -29.22 14.33
C GLN A 22 16.58 -29.12 14.00
N PRO A 23 15.97 -30.24 13.56
CA PRO A 23 14.51 -30.28 13.42
C PRO A 23 13.85 -30.03 14.78
N PHE A 24 12.77 -29.31 14.78
CA PHE A 24 11.95 -29.13 15.97
C PHE A 24 11.29 -30.45 16.36
N ASP A 25 11.62 -30.95 17.53
CA ASP A 25 11.14 -32.25 18.06
C ASP A 25 10.59 -32.10 19.49
N TYR A 26 9.91 -31.00 19.76
CA TYR A 26 9.28 -30.75 21.06
C TYR A 26 7.77 -30.97 20.98
N PRO A 27 7.14 -31.61 22.00
CA PRO A 27 5.69 -31.76 22.02
C PRO A 27 4.97 -30.40 22.12
N ILE A 28 4.02 -30.16 21.22
CA ILE A 28 3.14 -28.98 21.25
C ILE A 28 1.75 -29.43 21.69
N HIS A 29 1.12 -28.71 22.64
CA HIS A 29 -0.27 -28.91 23.01
C HIS A 29 -1.17 -28.46 21.84
N ASP A 30 -1.96 -29.39 21.31
CA ASP A 30 -2.69 -29.24 20.07
C ASP A 30 -4.03 -28.49 20.27
N ASP A 31 -4.07 -27.25 19.79
CA ASP A 31 -5.30 -26.52 19.53
C ASP A 31 -5.24 -25.76 18.18
N ASN A 32 -4.21 -26.03 17.36
CA ASN A 32 -3.97 -25.43 16.04
C ASN A 32 -3.96 -23.87 16.00
N LYS A 33 -3.76 -23.22 17.14
CA LYS A 33 -3.71 -21.76 17.26
C LYS A 33 -2.42 -21.30 17.95
N GLY A 34 -1.89 -20.20 17.47
CA GLY A 34 -0.68 -19.59 18.02
C GLY A 34 0.59 -20.26 17.51
N LEU A 35 1.19 -21.18 18.25
CA LEU A 35 2.40 -21.91 17.86
C LEU A 35 2.02 -23.27 17.26
N TYR A 36 2.48 -23.58 16.05
CA TYR A 36 2.26 -24.87 15.38
C TYR A 36 3.37 -25.21 14.39
N ILE A 37 3.43 -26.44 13.92
CA ILE A 37 4.34 -26.91 12.88
C ILE A 37 3.58 -27.49 11.70
N VAL A 38 4.05 -27.22 10.48
CA VAL A 38 3.43 -27.74 9.25
C VAL A 38 4.11 -29.05 8.87
N GLN A 39 3.32 -30.12 8.79
CA GLN A 39 3.80 -31.47 8.52
C GLN A 39 3.96 -31.77 7.03
N ASN A 40 3.08 -31.21 6.18
CA ASN A 40 3.00 -31.54 4.78
C ASN A 40 3.12 -30.31 3.89
N HIS A 41 3.86 -30.44 2.80
CA HIS A 41 3.92 -29.43 1.75
C HIS A 41 2.55 -29.25 1.08
N ASN A 42 2.25 -28.02 0.72
CA ASN A 42 1.08 -27.73 -0.11
C ASN A 42 1.39 -28.18 -1.56
N PRO A 43 0.66 -29.17 -2.12
CA PRO A 43 0.93 -29.65 -3.48
C PRO A 43 0.67 -28.61 -4.57
N LYS A 44 -0.03 -27.53 -4.23
CA LYS A 44 -0.33 -26.41 -5.14
C LYS A 44 0.61 -25.21 -4.93
N TYR A 45 1.65 -25.37 -4.13
CA TYR A 45 2.58 -24.28 -3.86
C TYR A 45 3.49 -24.00 -5.05
N VAL A 46 3.47 -22.77 -5.52
CA VAL A 46 4.43 -22.25 -6.50
C VAL A 46 5.51 -21.49 -5.76
N GLN A 47 6.74 -21.94 -5.89
CA GLN A 47 7.88 -21.36 -5.20
C GLN A 47 8.17 -19.94 -5.72
N PRO A 48 8.22 -18.92 -4.83
CA PRO A 48 8.52 -17.55 -5.24
C PRO A 48 10.01 -17.32 -5.51
N LEU A 49 10.32 -16.22 -6.16
CA LEU A 49 11.65 -15.65 -6.25
C LEU A 49 11.79 -14.54 -5.20
N PHE A 50 13.03 -14.32 -4.76
CA PHE A 50 13.36 -13.32 -3.76
C PHE A 50 14.44 -12.38 -4.27
N SER A 51 14.32 -11.08 -4.01
CA SER A 51 15.42 -10.13 -4.14
C SER A 51 15.93 -9.75 -2.76
N THR A 52 17.25 -9.61 -2.61
CA THR A 52 17.85 -9.05 -1.40
C THR A 52 17.70 -7.54 -1.41
N ILE A 53 17.39 -6.96 -0.25
CA ILE A 53 17.22 -5.54 -0.09
C ILE A 53 18.42 -4.96 0.66
N GLU A 54 19.07 -3.93 0.08
CA GLU A 54 20.09 -3.15 0.79
C GLU A 54 19.48 -2.45 1.99
N GLN A 55 20.18 -2.51 3.12
CA GLN A 55 19.76 -1.83 4.34
C GLN A 55 20.57 -0.54 4.55
N PHE A 56 19.86 0.57 4.66
CA PHE A 56 20.41 1.86 5.11
C PHE A 56 21.66 2.34 4.36
N GLY A 57 21.81 2.02 3.08
CA GLY A 57 22.94 2.45 2.26
C GLY A 57 24.30 1.82 2.61
N ARG A 58 24.30 0.74 3.39
CA ARG A 58 25.52 0.01 3.82
C ARG A 58 25.92 -1.15 2.89
N GLY A 59 25.28 -1.28 1.74
CA GLY A 59 25.45 -2.40 0.83
C GLY A 59 24.55 -3.60 1.17
N GLU A 60 24.62 -4.68 0.36
CA GLU A 60 23.88 -5.90 0.62
C GLU A 60 24.52 -6.62 1.83
N PRO A 61 23.74 -6.90 2.91
CA PRO A 61 24.27 -7.64 4.05
C PRO A 61 24.60 -9.09 3.64
N SER A 62 25.70 -9.61 4.16
CA SER A 62 26.06 -11.02 3.98
C SER A 62 25.05 -11.91 4.71
N PHE A 63 24.64 -12.99 4.06
CA PHE A 63 23.77 -13.98 4.68
C PHE A 63 24.41 -14.57 5.94
N GLU A 64 25.71 -14.84 5.93
CA GLU A 64 26.48 -15.44 7.03
C GLU A 64 26.46 -14.54 8.27
N GLU A 65 26.52 -13.23 8.09
CA GLU A 65 26.59 -12.28 9.20
C GLU A 65 25.24 -11.95 9.84
N ALA A 66 24.13 -12.20 9.15
CA ALA A 66 22.81 -11.90 9.68
C ALA A 66 22.40 -12.89 10.78
N HIS A 67 21.72 -12.41 11.82
CA HIS A 67 21.14 -13.22 12.91
C HIS A 67 19.65 -13.48 12.71
N ILE A 68 18.97 -12.56 12.04
CA ILE A 68 17.52 -12.62 11.78
C ILE A 68 17.30 -12.47 10.28
N ILE A 69 16.36 -13.24 9.74
CA ILE A 69 15.89 -13.13 8.37
C ILE A 69 14.55 -12.38 8.38
N LEU A 70 14.48 -11.30 7.61
CA LEU A 70 13.26 -10.54 7.40
C LEU A 70 12.75 -10.82 5.99
N ILE A 71 11.47 -11.14 5.85
CA ILE A 71 10.83 -11.36 4.56
C ILE A 71 9.72 -10.32 4.38
N SER A 72 10.00 -9.38 3.50
CA SER A 72 9.08 -8.32 3.14
C SER A 72 8.25 -8.71 1.93
N ALA A 73 6.97 -8.39 1.95
CA ALA A 73 6.12 -8.59 0.80
C ALA A 73 4.95 -7.61 0.76
N VAL A 74 4.49 -7.34 -0.44
CA VAL A 74 3.23 -6.64 -0.68
C VAL A 74 2.06 -7.47 -0.13
N GLY A 75 0.94 -6.81 0.19
CA GLY A 75 -0.27 -7.52 0.66
C GLY A 75 -0.72 -8.61 -0.31
N ALA A 76 -1.21 -9.72 0.23
CA ALA A 76 -1.78 -10.85 -0.52
C ALA A 76 -0.84 -11.56 -1.52
N THR A 77 0.46 -11.49 -1.33
CA THR A 77 1.47 -12.21 -2.16
C THR A 77 1.76 -13.62 -1.68
N GLY A 78 0.98 -14.16 -0.74
CA GLY A 78 1.15 -15.52 -0.25
C GLY A 78 2.17 -15.68 0.89
N LYS A 79 2.42 -14.62 1.70
CA LYS A 79 3.32 -14.67 2.88
C LYS A 79 3.05 -15.85 3.80
N THR A 80 1.81 -16.00 4.22
CA THR A 80 1.40 -17.10 5.12
C THR A 80 1.58 -18.48 4.48
N THR A 81 1.35 -18.60 3.15
CA THR A 81 1.64 -19.85 2.44
C THR A 81 3.15 -20.11 2.43
N LEU A 82 3.97 -19.08 2.17
CA LEU A 82 5.42 -19.20 2.24
C LEU A 82 5.90 -19.59 3.64
N ALA A 83 5.36 -18.96 4.71
CA ALA A 83 5.68 -19.29 6.09
C ALA A 83 5.42 -20.79 6.38
N LYS A 84 4.26 -21.29 5.94
CA LYS A 84 3.91 -22.71 6.06
C LYS A 84 4.87 -23.64 5.30
N GLU A 85 5.25 -23.29 4.09
CA GLU A 85 6.19 -24.04 3.28
C GLU A 85 7.61 -24.02 3.86
N LEU A 86 8.04 -22.87 4.39
CA LEU A 86 9.32 -22.77 5.12
C LEU A 86 9.31 -23.64 6.38
N SER A 87 8.23 -23.61 7.16
CA SER A 87 8.07 -24.48 8.34
C SER A 87 8.20 -25.94 7.97
N CYS A 88 7.49 -26.38 6.95
CA CYS A 88 7.58 -27.77 6.48
C CYS A 88 8.98 -28.12 5.99
N SER A 89 9.62 -27.24 5.20
CA SER A 89 10.96 -27.48 4.65
C SER A 89 12.05 -27.47 5.70
N LEU A 90 11.97 -26.56 6.67
CA LEU A 90 12.97 -26.40 7.74
C LEU A 90 12.67 -27.22 8.98
N LYS A 91 11.48 -27.81 9.06
CA LYS A 91 10.95 -28.51 10.26
C LYS A 91 11.02 -27.60 11.49
N CYS A 92 10.55 -26.38 11.38
CA CYS A 92 10.55 -25.39 12.45
C CYS A 92 9.14 -24.85 12.73
N PRO A 93 8.84 -24.41 13.96
CA PRO A 93 7.52 -23.94 14.32
C PRO A 93 7.21 -22.56 13.73
N ILE A 94 5.92 -22.28 13.55
CA ILE A 94 5.37 -20.98 13.19
C ILE A 94 4.59 -20.42 14.36
N VAL A 95 4.73 -19.11 14.60
CA VAL A 95 3.80 -18.29 15.38
C VAL A 95 3.04 -17.40 14.42
N ASP A 96 1.72 -17.54 14.39
CA ASP A 96 0.83 -16.65 13.66
C ASP A 96 0.46 -15.46 14.56
N LEU A 97 1.07 -14.30 14.26
CA LEU A 97 0.85 -13.07 15.02
C LEU A 97 -0.50 -12.41 14.70
N GLY A 98 -1.11 -12.77 13.56
CA GLY A 98 -2.44 -12.33 13.17
C GLY A 98 -3.55 -12.97 14.01
N GLU A 99 -3.34 -14.19 14.51
CA GLU A 99 -4.29 -14.91 15.38
C GLU A 99 -3.91 -14.84 16.86
N SER A 100 -2.68 -14.45 17.21
CA SER A 100 -2.22 -14.37 18.58
C SER A 100 -2.90 -13.22 19.37
N GLU A 101 -2.95 -13.37 20.68
CA GLU A 101 -3.34 -12.30 21.60
C GLU A 101 -2.32 -11.14 21.50
N VAL A 102 -2.50 -10.08 22.22
CA VAL A 102 -1.73 -8.84 22.13
C VAL A 102 -0.20 -9.07 22.08
N MET A 103 0.50 -8.42 21.15
CA MET A 103 1.96 -8.36 21.13
C MET A 103 2.49 -7.40 22.19
N GLY A 104 3.56 -7.80 22.88
CA GLY A 104 4.22 -6.98 23.90
C GLY A 104 5.42 -7.72 24.46
N GLY A 105 6.10 -7.13 25.44
CA GLY A 105 7.24 -7.77 26.13
C GLY A 105 6.81 -9.11 26.78
N ASN A 106 7.68 -10.11 26.63
CA ASN A 106 7.45 -11.50 27.05
C ASN A 106 6.27 -12.22 26.37
N SER A 107 5.65 -11.65 25.35
CA SER A 107 4.51 -12.31 24.67
C SER A 107 4.96 -13.54 23.88
N LEU A 108 6.12 -13.50 23.25
CA LEU A 108 6.69 -14.64 22.53
C LEU A 108 7.06 -15.76 23.51
N THR A 109 7.72 -15.42 24.60
CA THR A 109 8.00 -16.31 25.72
C THR A 109 6.70 -16.93 26.24
N GLY A 110 5.68 -16.12 26.46
CA GLY A 110 4.36 -16.57 26.91
C GLY A 110 3.69 -17.55 25.96
N ILE A 111 3.80 -17.33 24.64
CA ILE A 111 3.24 -18.23 23.62
C ILE A 111 3.96 -19.59 23.69
N ILE A 112 5.31 -19.62 23.80
CA ILE A 112 6.10 -20.85 23.90
C ILE A 112 5.67 -21.65 25.11
N TYR A 113 5.69 -21.04 26.29
CA TYR A 113 5.36 -21.76 27.55
C TYR A 113 3.87 -22.11 27.70
N LYS A 114 2.96 -21.44 27.00
CA LYS A 114 1.55 -21.80 26.97
C LYS A 114 1.29 -23.04 26.10
N LYS A 115 2.15 -23.27 25.09
CA LYS A 115 1.98 -24.33 24.10
C LYS A 115 2.86 -25.55 24.33
N MET A 116 3.85 -25.44 25.17
CA MET A 116 4.83 -26.50 25.47
C MET A 116 4.87 -26.75 26.98
N HIS A 117 5.28 -27.95 27.36
CA HIS A 117 5.62 -28.18 28.74
C HIS A 117 6.79 -27.27 29.18
N PRO A 118 6.81 -26.70 30.38
CA PRO A 118 7.84 -25.74 30.79
C PRO A 118 9.29 -26.17 30.54
N ALA A 119 9.60 -27.43 30.75
CA ALA A 119 10.94 -27.97 30.49
C ALA A 119 11.29 -27.97 29.01
N ASP A 120 10.33 -28.35 28.14
CA ASP A 120 10.52 -28.38 26.68
C ASP A 120 10.60 -26.97 26.12
N GLY A 121 9.76 -26.04 26.66
CA GLY A 121 9.83 -24.63 26.30
C GLY A 121 11.15 -23.97 26.65
N ALA A 122 11.70 -24.27 27.83
CA ALA A 122 13.03 -23.80 28.25
C ALA A 122 14.13 -24.32 27.33
N ALA A 123 14.11 -25.62 27.03
CA ALA A 123 15.10 -26.26 26.14
C ALA A 123 14.99 -25.64 24.71
N PHE A 124 13.79 -25.41 24.22
CA PHE A 124 13.61 -24.77 22.89
C PHE A 124 14.12 -23.34 22.85
N VAL A 125 13.90 -22.55 23.91
CA VAL A 125 14.45 -21.18 24.02
C VAL A 125 15.99 -21.24 24.05
N GLU A 126 16.57 -22.17 24.75
CA GLU A 126 18.04 -22.41 24.77
C GLU A 126 18.56 -22.76 23.37
N ASP A 127 17.87 -23.63 22.63
CA ASP A 127 18.24 -23.99 21.25
C ASP A 127 18.12 -22.78 20.30
N LEU A 128 17.15 -21.88 20.49
CA LEU A 128 17.07 -20.61 19.74
C LEU A 128 18.27 -19.72 20.05
N GLN A 129 18.61 -19.54 21.34
CA GLN A 129 19.73 -18.71 21.78
C GLN A 129 21.09 -19.27 21.37
N GLU A 130 21.21 -20.57 21.21
CA GLU A 130 22.41 -21.23 20.68
C GLU A 130 22.48 -21.31 19.15
N GLY A 131 21.40 -20.89 18.44
CA GLY A 131 21.31 -20.98 16.99
C GLY A 131 21.12 -22.36 16.42
N LYS A 132 20.72 -23.30 17.25
CA LYS A 132 20.41 -24.69 16.88
C LYS A 132 18.98 -24.84 16.32
N ALA A 133 18.09 -23.98 16.74
CA ALA A 133 16.70 -23.93 16.27
C ALA A 133 16.38 -22.64 15.54
N THR A 134 15.32 -22.68 14.74
CA THR A 134 14.74 -21.52 14.05
C THR A 134 13.23 -21.49 14.29
N MET A 135 12.67 -20.29 14.44
CA MET A 135 11.23 -20.04 14.55
C MET A 135 10.76 -19.06 13.47
N ILE A 136 9.59 -19.30 12.93
CA ILE A 136 8.95 -18.40 11.97
C ILE A 136 7.88 -17.56 12.68
N LEU A 137 7.93 -16.24 12.49
CA LEU A 137 6.93 -15.29 12.97
C LEU A 137 6.21 -14.73 11.75
N ASP A 138 4.98 -15.17 11.51
CA ASP A 138 4.13 -14.72 10.40
C ASP A 138 3.14 -13.66 10.85
N GLY A 139 2.82 -12.70 9.97
CA GLY A 139 1.84 -11.67 10.24
C GLY A 139 2.36 -10.53 11.14
N LEU A 140 3.63 -10.15 11.00
CA LEU A 140 4.23 -9.07 11.81
C LEU A 140 3.47 -7.74 11.66
N ASP A 141 2.94 -7.44 10.49
CA ASP A 141 2.09 -6.27 10.22
C ASP A 141 0.72 -6.37 10.90
N GLU A 142 0.14 -7.57 10.97
CA GLU A 142 -1.15 -7.78 11.64
C GLU A 142 -1.00 -7.68 13.17
N GLY A 143 0.06 -8.24 13.70
CA GLY A 143 0.39 -8.10 15.11
C GLY A 143 0.67 -6.65 15.49
N PHE A 144 1.41 -5.90 14.68
CA PHE A 144 1.69 -4.49 14.89
C PHE A 144 0.42 -3.64 14.97
N GLN A 145 -0.59 -3.93 14.15
CA GLN A 145 -1.85 -3.17 14.16
C GLN A 145 -2.71 -3.40 15.42
N ARG A 146 -2.53 -4.52 16.10
CA ARG A 146 -3.29 -4.88 17.30
C ARG A 146 -2.67 -4.40 18.60
N THR A 147 -1.47 -3.84 18.54
CA THR A 147 -0.74 -3.37 19.72
C THR A 147 -0.31 -1.92 19.56
N LYS A 148 0.00 -1.25 20.68
CA LYS A 148 0.66 0.06 20.64
C LYS A 148 2.08 -0.10 20.15
N THR A 149 2.66 0.94 19.56
CA THR A 149 4.03 0.91 19.01
C THR A 149 5.07 0.51 20.05
N GLN A 150 4.92 0.95 21.31
CA GLN A 150 5.81 0.49 22.37
C GLN A 150 5.70 -1.03 22.58
N GLY A 151 4.50 -1.59 22.62
CA GLY A 151 4.32 -3.04 22.72
C GLY A 151 4.92 -3.81 21.53
N TYR A 152 4.91 -3.20 20.33
CA TYR A 152 5.60 -3.77 19.17
C TYR A 152 7.12 -3.79 19.36
N TYR A 153 7.73 -2.71 19.83
CA TYR A 153 9.16 -2.67 20.12
C TYR A 153 9.53 -3.58 21.28
N ASP A 154 8.71 -3.64 22.34
CA ASP A 154 8.92 -4.58 23.45
C ASP A 154 8.88 -6.05 22.97
N PHE A 155 8.02 -6.37 21.99
CA PHE A 155 8.01 -7.67 21.34
C PHE A 155 9.28 -7.94 20.52
N LEU A 156 9.78 -6.94 19.78
CA LEU A 156 11.04 -7.08 19.04
C LEU A 156 12.24 -7.23 19.98
N ASP A 157 12.21 -6.59 21.16
CA ASP A 157 13.22 -6.80 22.20
C ASP A 157 13.16 -8.24 22.77
N ASP A 158 11.94 -8.82 22.95
CA ASP A 158 11.75 -10.23 23.32
C ASP A 158 12.37 -11.18 22.26
N VAL A 159 12.20 -10.85 20.96
CA VAL A 159 12.87 -11.58 19.87
C VAL A 159 14.39 -11.44 19.94
N ILE A 160 14.91 -10.25 20.25
CA ILE A 160 16.36 -10.00 20.39
C ILE A 160 16.95 -10.85 21.52
N GLU A 161 16.29 -10.91 22.68
CA GLU A 161 16.74 -11.69 23.84
C GLU A 161 16.86 -13.19 23.55
N MET A 162 16.04 -13.69 22.61
CA MET A 162 16.08 -15.09 22.17
C MET A 162 16.97 -15.30 20.93
N THR A 163 17.60 -14.25 20.38
CA THR A 163 18.38 -14.35 19.17
C THR A 163 19.82 -14.78 19.47
N ALA A 164 20.28 -15.81 18.76
CA ALA A 164 21.65 -16.30 18.88
C ALA A 164 22.68 -15.29 18.35
N SER A 165 23.87 -15.33 18.95
CA SER A 165 25.04 -14.61 18.41
C SER A 165 25.61 -15.25 17.13
N LYS A 166 25.22 -16.49 16.83
CA LYS A 166 25.54 -17.23 15.60
C LYS A 166 24.33 -18.04 15.17
N GLY A 167 24.09 -18.11 13.87
CA GLY A 167 22.92 -18.81 13.32
C GLY A 167 21.74 -17.88 13.04
N LYS A 168 20.62 -18.45 12.62
CA LYS A 168 19.38 -17.74 12.22
C LYS A 168 18.23 -18.20 13.10
N SER A 169 18.07 -17.58 14.26
CA SER A 169 17.06 -17.99 15.23
C SER A 169 15.63 -17.63 14.77
N PHE A 170 15.48 -16.57 13.97
CA PHE A 170 14.16 -16.11 13.57
C PHE A 170 14.05 -15.77 12.08
N ILE A 171 12.87 -16.09 11.53
CA ILE A 171 12.40 -15.64 10.21
C ILE A 171 11.11 -14.88 10.42
N LEU A 172 11.11 -13.56 10.19
CA LEU A 172 9.96 -12.67 10.36
C LEU A 172 9.34 -12.34 9.01
N LEU A 173 8.05 -12.56 8.87
CA LEU A 173 7.31 -12.21 7.66
C LEU A 173 6.31 -11.10 7.96
N GLY A 174 6.27 -10.08 7.10
CA GLY A 174 5.35 -8.96 7.25
C GLY A 174 5.27 -8.10 5.99
N ARG A 175 4.43 -7.07 6.05
CA ARG A 175 4.40 -6.04 5.02
C ARG A 175 5.61 -5.14 5.14
N THR A 176 5.94 -4.45 4.03
CA THR A 176 7.13 -3.62 3.91
C THR A 176 7.32 -2.66 5.09
N ASN A 177 6.26 -1.94 5.49
CA ASN A 177 6.36 -0.96 6.59
C ASN A 177 6.71 -1.60 7.95
N ALA A 178 6.06 -2.71 8.31
CA ALA A 178 6.35 -3.41 9.56
C ALA A 178 7.78 -4.00 9.54
N ILE A 179 8.18 -4.59 8.43
CA ILE A 179 9.53 -5.13 8.25
C ILE A 179 10.60 -4.02 8.30
N GLU A 180 10.35 -2.86 7.73
CA GLU A 180 11.28 -1.71 7.80
C GLU A 180 11.44 -1.20 9.24
N LEU A 181 10.33 -1.07 9.98
CA LEU A 181 10.40 -0.70 11.40
C LEU A 181 11.16 -1.73 12.23
N ALA A 182 10.92 -3.02 11.99
CA ALA A 182 11.66 -4.09 12.66
C ALA A 182 13.16 -4.04 12.31
N ALA A 183 13.51 -3.85 11.04
CA ALA A 183 14.90 -3.73 10.60
C ALA A 183 15.63 -2.54 11.25
N LEU A 184 14.95 -1.40 11.37
CA LEU A 184 15.46 -0.21 12.06
C LEU A 184 15.71 -0.48 13.55
N HIS A 185 14.75 -1.11 14.22
CA HIS A 185 14.86 -1.44 15.63
C HIS A 185 16.01 -2.43 15.89
N PHE A 186 16.13 -3.48 15.09
CA PHE A 186 17.24 -4.45 15.18
C PHE A 186 18.59 -3.81 14.92
N ASP A 187 18.70 -2.91 13.90
CA ASP A 187 19.95 -2.21 13.61
C ASP A 187 20.36 -1.29 14.79
N ALA A 188 19.40 -0.56 15.39
CA ALA A 188 19.63 0.28 16.56
C ALA A 188 20.12 -0.52 17.77
N ARG A 189 19.79 -1.81 17.87
CA ARG A 189 20.25 -2.74 18.92
C ARG A 189 21.49 -3.54 18.52
N GLY A 190 22.08 -3.26 17.36
CA GLY A 190 23.28 -3.94 16.87
C GLY A 190 23.05 -5.35 16.33
N ILE A 191 21.78 -5.75 16.11
CA ILE A 191 21.43 -7.06 15.54
C ILE A 191 21.46 -6.96 14.01
N LYS A 192 22.33 -7.76 13.39
CA LYS A 192 22.42 -7.82 11.93
C LYS A 192 21.28 -8.62 11.35
N THR A 193 20.59 -8.05 10.39
CA THR A 193 19.47 -8.68 9.69
C THR A 193 19.72 -8.74 8.19
N ILE A 194 19.18 -9.75 7.53
CA ILE A 194 19.08 -9.79 6.07
C ILE A 194 17.60 -9.68 5.68
N THR A 195 17.31 -8.82 4.71
CA THR A 195 15.93 -8.61 4.26
C THR A 195 15.78 -9.11 2.84
N TYR A 196 14.86 -10.05 2.66
CA TYR A 196 14.39 -10.51 1.36
C TYR A 196 13.03 -9.91 1.04
N GLN A 197 12.81 -9.64 -0.23
CA GLN A 197 11.51 -9.25 -0.77
C GLN A 197 10.99 -10.36 -1.66
N ILE A 198 9.73 -10.75 -1.45
CA ILE A 198 9.04 -11.67 -2.35
C ILE A 198 8.78 -10.93 -3.68
N GLU A 199 9.28 -11.49 -4.77
CA GLU A 199 9.02 -10.97 -6.11
C GLU A 199 7.67 -11.51 -6.62
N PRO A 200 6.95 -10.73 -7.46
CA PRO A 200 5.78 -11.21 -8.17
C PRO A 200 6.11 -12.46 -8.99
N PHE A 201 5.13 -13.32 -9.20
CA PHE A 201 5.31 -14.48 -10.06
C PHE A 201 5.70 -14.08 -11.48
N THR A 202 6.61 -14.82 -12.07
CA THR A 202 6.86 -14.77 -13.52
C THR A 202 5.63 -15.29 -14.28
N ILE A 203 5.55 -15.04 -15.58
CA ILE A 203 4.45 -15.53 -16.43
C ILE A 203 4.31 -17.05 -16.33
N ASP A 204 5.43 -17.77 -16.33
CA ASP A 204 5.45 -19.23 -16.20
C ASP A 204 4.92 -19.69 -14.84
N GLN A 205 5.36 -19.04 -13.76
CA GLN A 205 4.86 -19.29 -12.40
C GLN A 205 3.37 -18.93 -12.28
N ALA A 206 2.93 -17.82 -12.88
CA ALA A 206 1.53 -17.40 -12.92
C ALA A 206 0.65 -18.46 -13.62
N THR A 207 1.08 -18.93 -14.79
CA THR A 207 0.40 -19.99 -15.53
C THR A 207 0.35 -21.28 -14.73
N GLN A 208 1.47 -21.67 -14.11
CA GLN A 208 1.55 -22.84 -13.23
C GLN A 208 0.60 -22.70 -12.04
N PHE A 209 0.56 -21.54 -11.39
CA PHE A 209 -0.31 -21.27 -10.25
C PHE A 209 -1.79 -21.45 -10.59
N ILE A 210 -2.25 -20.82 -11.68
CA ILE A 210 -3.63 -20.96 -12.14
C ILE A 210 -3.93 -22.46 -12.46
N ARG A 211 -3.03 -23.14 -13.16
CA ARG A 211 -3.20 -24.56 -13.50
C ARG A 211 -3.33 -25.44 -12.26
N LEU A 212 -2.50 -25.24 -11.25
CA LEU A 212 -2.54 -26.02 -10.01
C LEU A 212 -3.86 -25.83 -9.24
N ILE A 213 -4.40 -24.59 -9.23
CA ILE A 213 -5.72 -24.33 -8.64
C ILE A 213 -6.84 -25.02 -9.42
N MET A 214 -6.74 -25.03 -10.76
CA MET A 214 -7.75 -25.62 -11.62
C MET A 214 -7.74 -27.15 -11.63
N MET A 215 -6.66 -27.81 -11.19
CA MET A 215 -6.55 -29.28 -11.19
C MET A 215 -7.53 -30.00 -10.25
N ASP A 216 -8.08 -29.30 -9.25
CA ASP A 216 -9.09 -29.87 -8.35
C ASP A 216 -10.50 -29.91 -8.97
N GLU A 217 -10.70 -29.20 -10.06
CA GLU A 217 -11.99 -29.15 -10.73
C GLU A 217 -12.15 -30.38 -11.63
N THR A 218 -13.00 -31.31 -11.22
CA THR A 218 -13.20 -32.60 -11.91
C THR A 218 -13.73 -32.46 -13.35
N ASP A 219 -14.37 -31.33 -13.64
CA ASP A 219 -15.00 -31.09 -14.94
C ASP A 219 -14.12 -30.28 -15.90
N VAL A 220 -12.86 -29.96 -15.49
CA VAL A 220 -11.97 -29.10 -16.27
C VAL A 220 -10.77 -29.88 -16.80
N ASP A 221 -10.68 -29.96 -18.12
CA ASP A 221 -9.49 -30.45 -18.81
C ASP A 221 -8.46 -29.30 -18.95
N THR A 222 -7.58 -29.15 -17.95
CA THR A 222 -6.50 -28.14 -17.96
C THR A 222 -5.45 -28.36 -19.05
N ASN A 223 -5.44 -29.53 -19.71
CA ASN A 223 -4.59 -29.85 -20.84
C ASN A 223 -5.29 -29.60 -22.18
N GLY A 224 -6.62 -29.40 -22.14
CA GLY A 224 -7.43 -29.17 -23.33
C GLY A 224 -7.09 -27.86 -24.02
N ARG A 225 -7.07 -27.86 -25.35
CA ARG A 225 -6.79 -26.66 -26.14
C ARG A 225 -7.72 -25.48 -25.82
N PRO A 226 -9.05 -25.67 -25.66
CA PRO A 226 -9.93 -24.53 -25.35
C PRO A 226 -9.59 -23.79 -24.05
N TYR A 227 -9.20 -24.52 -23.01
CA TYR A 227 -8.76 -23.94 -21.76
C TYR A 227 -7.46 -23.14 -21.93
N ARG A 228 -6.45 -23.75 -22.59
CA ARG A 228 -5.18 -23.10 -22.83
C ARG A 228 -5.31 -21.84 -23.67
N ASP A 229 -6.06 -21.91 -24.78
CA ASP A 229 -6.27 -20.77 -25.67
C ASP A 229 -6.94 -19.58 -24.94
N LEU A 230 -7.90 -19.84 -24.03
CA LEU A 230 -8.53 -18.80 -23.23
C LEU A 230 -7.57 -18.24 -22.18
N LEU A 231 -6.84 -19.09 -21.44
CA LEU A 231 -5.87 -18.65 -20.45
C LEU A 231 -4.77 -17.80 -21.09
N ASP A 232 -4.21 -18.25 -22.20
CA ASP A 232 -3.19 -17.52 -22.95
C ASP A 232 -3.73 -16.17 -23.45
N TYR A 233 -4.97 -16.14 -23.92
CA TYR A 233 -5.62 -14.90 -24.33
C TYR A 233 -5.77 -13.93 -23.16
N ILE A 234 -6.22 -14.39 -22.00
CA ILE A 234 -6.37 -13.56 -20.79
C ILE A 234 -5.01 -12.99 -20.38
N ILE A 235 -4.00 -13.84 -20.23
CA ILE A 235 -2.64 -13.44 -19.83
C ILE A 235 -2.07 -12.43 -20.83
N ASN A 236 -2.16 -12.70 -22.13
CA ASN A 236 -1.65 -11.82 -23.17
C ASN A 236 -2.43 -10.50 -23.27
N SER A 237 -3.75 -10.51 -23.04
CA SER A 237 -4.57 -9.29 -23.06
C SER A 237 -4.28 -8.39 -21.87
N ILE A 238 -4.08 -8.96 -20.69
CA ILE A 238 -3.56 -8.22 -19.52
C ILE A 238 -2.17 -7.65 -19.86
N GLY A 239 -1.29 -8.43 -20.51
CA GLY A 239 0.02 -7.97 -20.96
C GLY A 239 -0.05 -6.85 -21.99
N GLY A 240 -0.99 -6.94 -22.93
CA GLY A 240 -1.22 -5.90 -23.94
C GLY A 240 -1.56 -4.54 -23.33
N PHE A 241 -2.36 -4.53 -22.26
CA PHE A 241 -2.71 -3.31 -21.52
C PHE A 241 -1.49 -2.53 -21.04
N PHE A 242 -0.44 -3.23 -20.61
CA PHE A 242 0.80 -2.58 -20.16
C PHE A 242 1.72 -2.20 -21.32
N LYS A 243 1.69 -2.92 -22.46
CA LYS A 243 2.53 -2.64 -23.62
C LYS A 243 2.06 -1.43 -24.43
N ASP A 244 0.76 -1.18 -24.48
CA ASP A 244 0.18 -0.06 -25.25
C ASP A 244 0.41 1.31 -24.58
N ARG A 245 0.84 1.35 -23.32
CA ARG A 245 1.28 2.56 -22.63
C ARG A 245 2.79 2.73 -22.82
N GLN A 246 3.22 3.70 -23.62
CA GLN A 246 4.63 3.95 -24.01
C GLN A 246 5.59 4.18 -22.82
N ASP A 247 5.07 4.43 -21.62
CA ASP A 247 5.78 4.75 -20.38
C ASP A 247 5.89 3.54 -19.44
N VAL A 248 5.26 2.40 -19.76
CA VAL A 248 5.19 1.24 -18.86
C VAL A 248 6.15 0.15 -19.33
N LYS A 249 7.10 -0.22 -18.48
CA LYS A 249 8.07 -1.29 -18.77
C LYS A 249 7.46 -2.68 -18.60
N GLN A 250 8.07 -3.66 -19.27
CA GLN A 250 7.83 -5.10 -19.13
C GLN A 250 7.73 -5.54 -17.66
N SER A 251 8.55 -4.95 -16.77
CA SER A 251 8.55 -5.24 -15.33
C SER A 251 7.25 -4.89 -14.61
N GLN A 252 6.47 -3.94 -15.10
CA GLN A 252 5.18 -3.59 -14.48
C GLN A 252 4.08 -4.57 -14.88
N TYR A 253 4.13 -5.05 -16.12
CA TYR A 253 3.26 -6.14 -16.57
C TYR A 253 3.51 -7.41 -15.77
N GLU A 254 4.77 -7.83 -15.66
CA GLU A 254 5.15 -9.02 -14.90
C GLU A 254 4.71 -8.92 -13.44
N ARG A 255 4.77 -7.72 -12.85
CA ARG A 255 4.27 -7.47 -11.49
C ARG A 255 2.77 -7.59 -11.37
N PHE A 256 2.00 -7.09 -12.33
CA PHE A 256 0.55 -7.16 -12.29
C PHE A 256 0.06 -8.59 -12.51
N ILE A 257 0.51 -9.25 -13.60
CA ILE A 257 0.11 -10.62 -13.91
C ILE A 257 0.65 -11.63 -12.89
N GLY A 258 1.80 -11.34 -12.29
CA GLY A 258 2.38 -12.15 -11.22
C GLY A 258 1.78 -11.89 -9.84
N TYR A 259 0.79 -10.99 -9.73
CA TYR A 259 0.13 -10.71 -8.46
C TYR A 259 -0.91 -11.78 -8.13
N ALA A 260 -0.68 -12.54 -7.06
CA ALA A 260 -1.50 -13.70 -6.72
C ALA A 260 -3.01 -13.44 -6.69
N PRO A 261 -3.53 -12.30 -6.18
CA PRO A 261 -4.97 -11.99 -6.25
C PRO A 261 -5.55 -11.90 -7.66
N VAL A 262 -4.78 -11.38 -8.62
CA VAL A 262 -5.19 -11.37 -10.03
C VAL A 262 -5.31 -12.79 -10.56
N LEU A 263 -4.33 -13.63 -10.25
CA LEU A 263 -4.32 -15.03 -10.65
C LEU A 263 -5.47 -15.83 -10.04
N LEU A 264 -5.77 -15.58 -8.76
CA LEU A 264 -6.93 -16.17 -8.09
C LEU A 264 -8.25 -15.79 -8.78
N SER A 265 -8.40 -14.50 -9.13
CA SER A 265 -9.61 -14.04 -9.85
C SER A 265 -9.72 -14.67 -11.24
N ILE A 266 -8.62 -14.81 -11.95
CA ILE A 266 -8.59 -15.52 -13.24
C ILE A 266 -8.96 -16.98 -13.05
N ALA A 267 -8.41 -17.66 -12.05
CA ALA A 267 -8.75 -19.05 -11.76
C ALA A 267 -10.23 -19.21 -11.42
N GLU A 268 -10.77 -18.36 -10.53
CA GLU A 268 -12.20 -18.37 -10.20
C GLU A 268 -13.11 -18.09 -11.40
N PHE A 269 -12.71 -17.18 -12.27
CA PHE A 269 -13.41 -16.95 -13.53
C PHE A 269 -13.39 -18.19 -14.42
N LEU A 270 -12.22 -18.81 -14.61
CA LEU A 270 -12.06 -20.02 -15.42
C LEU A 270 -12.87 -21.22 -14.85
N LYS A 271 -12.93 -21.38 -13.53
CA LYS A 271 -13.80 -22.37 -12.87
C LYS A 271 -15.27 -22.20 -13.26
N LYS A 272 -15.74 -20.95 -13.31
CA LYS A 272 -17.12 -20.63 -13.67
C LYS A 272 -17.43 -20.78 -15.16
N CYS A 273 -16.43 -20.64 -16.02
CA CYS A 273 -16.60 -20.92 -17.47
C CYS A 273 -16.90 -22.40 -17.76
N LYS A 274 -16.46 -23.32 -16.89
CA LYS A 274 -16.57 -24.77 -17.05
C LYS A 274 -16.15 -25.22 -18.48
N THR A 275 -17.08 -25.78 -19.26
CA THR A 275 -16.80 -26.25 -20.61
C THR A 275 -16.96 -25.20 -21.72
N ASN A 276 -17.35 -23.97 -21.39
CA ASN A 276 -17.67 -22.90 -22.34
C ASN A 276 -16.47 -22.03 -22.79
N TYR A 277 -15.24 -22.51 -22.63
CA TYR A 277 -14.01 -21.73 -22.89
C TYR A 277 -13.94 -21.12 -24.30
N GLN A 278 -14.35 -21.89 -25.34
CA GLN A 278 -14.31 -21.39 -26.72
C GLN A 278 -15.30 -20.23 -26.95
N ARG A 279 -16.49 -20.29 -26.37
CA ARG A 279 -17.50 -19.24 -26.47
C ARG A 279 -17.00 -17.96 -25.75
N VAL A 280 -16.51 -18.10 -24.54
CA VAL A 280 -15.97 -16.98 -23.78
C VAL A 280 -14.80 -16.33 -24.49
N LEU A 281 -13.91 -17.11 -25.07
CA LEU A 281 -12.79 -16.60 -25.88
C LEU A 281 -13.27 -15.83 -27.11
N ALA A 282 -14.31 -16.31 -27.79
CA ALA A 282 -14.88 -15.63 -28.93
C ALA A 282 -15.50 -14.27 -28.54
N ASP A 283 -16.22 -14.23 -27.41
CA ASP A 283 -16.81 -13.01 -26.87
C ASP A 283 -15.72 -11.99 -26.50
N PHE A 284 -14.65 -12.42 -25.80
CA PHE A 284 -13.53 -11.54 -25.44
C PHE A 284 -12.77 -10.97 -26.65
N LYS A 285 -12.57 -11.79 -27.70
CA LYS A 285 -11.94 -11.33 -28.95
C LYS A 285 -12.79 -10.30 -29.67
N LYS A 286 -14.11 -10.44 -29.62
CA LYS A 286 -15.05 -9.49 -30.22
C LYS A 286 -14.99 -8.14 -29.53
N ASP A 287 -14.93 -8.10 -28.19
CA ASP A 287 -14.98 -6.88 -27.39
C ASP A 287 -13.61 -6.22 -27.19
N GLN A 288 -12.52 -6.80 -27.70
CA GLN A 288 -11.12 -6.32 -27.58
C GLN A 288 -10.69 -5.96 -26.16
N LEU A 289 -11.16 -6.71 -25.15
CA LEU A 289 -10.92 -6.44 -23.74
C LEU A 289 -9.44 -6.62 -23.34
N ARG A 290 -8.90 -5.68 -22.56
CA ARG A 290 -7.48 -5.66 -22.15
C ARG A 290 -7.28 -5.20 -20.71
N GLY A 291 -6.26 -5.77 -20.04
CA GLY A 291 -5.73 -5.26 -18.78
C GLY A 291 -6.70 -5.24 -17.60
N THR A 292 -6.77 -4.12 -16.87
CA THR A 292 -7.65 -3.94 -15.71
C THR A 292 -9.12 -4.02 -16.11
N SER A 293 -9.49 -3.50 -17.30
CA SER A 293 -10.83 -3.65 -17.86
C SER A 293 -11.24 -5.11 -17.99
N LEU A 294 -10.32 -5.99 -18.40
CA LEU A 294 -10.58 -7.42 -18.46
C LEU A 294 -10.88 -8.00 -17.07
N VAL A 295 -10.11 -7.61 -16.07
CA VAL A 295 -10.32 -8.04 -14.67
C VAL A 295 -11.69 -7.56 -14.17
N ILE A 296 -12.06 -6.31 -14.43
CA ILE A 296 -13.37 -5.74 -14.10
C ILE A 296 -14.47 -6.55 -14.77
N ASN A 297 -14.35 -6.78 -16.07
CA ASN A 297 -15.34 -7.58 -16.83
C ASN A 297 -15.44 -9.03 -16.32
N ILE A 298 -14.33 -9.62 -15.86
CA ILE A 298 -14.35 -10.94 -15.21
C ILE A 298 -15.19 -10.89 -13.92
N VAL A 299 -14.97 -9.90 -13.07
CA VAL A 299 -15.76 -9.72 -11.83
C VAL A 299 -17.23 -9.45 -12.16
N GLU A 300 -17.51 -8.54 -13.09
CA GLU A 300 -18.87 -8.23 -13.51
C GLU A 300 -19.58 -9.42 -14.16
N GLY A 301 -18.87 -10.22 -14.93
CA GLY A 301 -19.37 -11.47 -15.46
C GLY A 301 -19.80 -12.47 -14.37
N ILE A 302 -19.03 -12.50 -13.26
CA ILE A 302 -19.37 -13.30 -12.08
C ILE A 302 -20.67 -12.80 -11.44
N LEU A 303 -20.75 -11.49 -11.20
CA LEU A 303 -21.92 -10.85 -10.58
C LEU A 303 -23.18 -10.99 -11.45
N LYS A 304 -23.04 -10.76 -12.76
CA LYS A 304 -24.13 -10.94 -13.74
C LYS A 304 -24.68 -12.37 -13.71
N ARG A 305 -23.78 -13.34 -13.70
CA ARG A 305 -24.18 -14.77 -13.67
C ARG A 305 -24.92 -15.13 -12.39
N ASP A 306 -24.45 -14.65 -11.24
CA ASP A 306 -25.11 -14.91 -9.95
C ASP A 306 -26.52 -14.31 -9.93
N LYS A 307 -26.69 -13.09 -10.47
CA LYS A 307 -27.99 -12.46 -10.69
C LYS A 307 -28.88 -13.30 -11.60
N GLU A 308 -28.43 -13.59 -12.82
CA GLU A 308 -29.26 -14.17 -13.88
C GLU A 308 -29.58 -15.64 -13.66
N GLN A 309 -28.65 -16.41 -13.11
CA GLN A 309 -28.81 -17.86 -12.95
C GLN A 309 -29.38 -18.28 -11.59
N LYS A 310 -29.27 -17.41 -10.58
CA LYS A 310 -29.65 -17.76 -9.21
C LYS A 310 -30.79 -16.88 -8.70
N ILE A 311 -30.58 -15.58 -8.62
CA ILE A 311 -31.51 -14.67 -7.92
C ILE A 311 -32.75 -14.36 -8.75
N LEU A 312 -32.61 -13.98 -10.02
CA LEU A 312 -33.77 -13.67 -10.85
C LEU A 312 -34.74 -14.84 -10.97
N PRO A 313 -34.33 -16.08 -11.32
CA PRO A 313 -35.27 -17.20 -11.47
C PRO A 313 -35.96 -17.58 -10.16
N GLN A 314 -35.25 -17.49 -9.03
CA GLN A 314 -35.73 -18.02 -7.76
C GLN A 314 -36.49 -17.00 -6.90
N LEU A 315 -36.08 -15.73 -6.93
CA LEU A 315 -36.65 -14.71 -6.05
C LEU A 315 -37.51 -13.67 -6.77
N ILE A 316 -37.30 -13.47 -8.07
CA ILE A 316 -37.99 -12.43 -8.82
C ILE A 316 -39.07 -13.03 -9.74
N GLU A 317 -38.69 -13.85 -10.70
CA GLU A 317 -39.61 -14.32 -11.77
C GLU A 317 -40.87 -15.00 -11.24
N GLN A 318 -40.78 -15.72 -10.11
CA GLN A 318 -41.94 -16.37 -9.50
C GLN A 318 -42.88 -15.38 -8.82
N ASN A 319 -42.37 -14.26 -8.30
CA ASN A 319 -43.12 -13.33 -7.48
C ASN A 319 -43.66 -12.11 -8.24
N ILE A 320 -43.28 -11.95 -9.51
CA ILE A 320 -43.71 -10.80 -10.34
C ILE A 320 -44.70 -11.16 -11.45
N LYS A 321 -45.05 -12.44 -11.63
CA LYS A 321 -45.86 -12.91 -12.75
C LYS A 321 -47.22 -12.19 -12.89
N ASP A 322 -47.83 -11.88 -11.75
CA ASP A 322 -49.15 -11.23 -11.69
C ASP A 322 -49.08 -9.70 -11.50
N ARG A 323 -47.91 -9.12 -11.63
CA ARG A 323 -47.68 -7.66 -11.50
C ARG A 323 -47.70 -6.98 -12.86
N THR A 324 -47.85 -5.65 -12.85
CA THR A 324 -47.82 -4.86 -14.10
C THR A 324 -46.48 -4.97 -14.84
N PRO A 325 -46.46 -4.80 -16.17
CA PRO A 325 -45.21 -4.87 -16.96
C PRO A 325 -44.15 -3.90 -16.46
N GLU A 326 -44.52 -2.67 -16.08
CA GLU A 326 -43.58 -1.67 -15.53
C GLU A 326 -42.95 -2.13 -14.20
N PHE A 327 -43.75 -2.76 -13.32
CA PHE A 327 -43.26 -3.31 -12.08
C PHE A 327 -42.28 -4.48 -12.34
N GLN A 328 -42.65 -5.39 -13.29
CA GLN A 328 -41.80 -6.49 -13.65
C GLN A 328 -40.45 -6.03 -14.20
N GLU A 329 -40.46 -5.07 -15.10
CA GLU A 329 -39.21 -4.48 -15.65
C GLU A 329 -38.36 -3.82 -14.57
N LYS A 330 -38.97 -2.98 -13.74
CA LYS A 330 -38.29 -2.34 -12.61
C LYS A 330 -37.66 -3.35 -11.68
N ALA A 331 -38.40 -4.39 -11.28
CA ALA A 331 -37.91 -5.43 -10.40
C ALA A 331 -36.71 -6.18 -11.02
N ARG A 332 -36.77 -6.55 -12.31
CA ARG A 332 -35.64 -7.22 -13.00
C ARG A 332 -34.41 -6.33 -13.13
N MET A 333 -34.59 -5.06 -13.45
CA MET A 333 -33.48 -4.13 -13.59
C MET A 333 -32.78 -3.87 -12.26
N GLN A 334 -33.55 -3.53 -11.23
CA GLN A 334 -33.02 -3.08 -9.95
C GLN A 334 -32.52 -4.23 -9.08
N ALA A 335 -33.20 -5.41 -9.09
CA ALA A 335 -32.85 -6.51 -8.25
C ALA A 335 -31.43 -7.03 -8.52
N TYR A 336 -30.68 -7.15 -7.45
CA TYR A 336 -29.36 -7.77 -7.41
C TYR A 336 -28.39 -7.18 -8.44
N ASN A 337 -28.43 -5.86 -8.59
CA ASN A 337 -27.48 -5.14 -9.43
C ASN A 337 -26.07 -5.19 -8.79
N TYR A 338 -25.07 -4.76 -9.51
CA TYR A 338 -23.68 -4.87 -9.05
C TYR A 338 -23.43 -4.10 -7.74
N ASP A 339 -24.04 -2.92 -7.58
CA ASP A 339 -23.88 -2.09 -6.37
C ASP A 339 -24.53 -2.79 -5.16
N GLU A 340 -25.72 -3.35 -5.34
CA GLU A 340 -26.40 -4.11 -4.30
C GLU A 340 -25.58 -5.34 -3.89
N GLN A 341 -25.06 -6.11 -4.86
CA GLN A 341 -24.24 -7.29 -4.57
C GLN A 341 -22.99 -6.88 -3.78
N CYS A 342 -22.29 -5.85 -4.23
CA CYS A 342 -21.12 -5.33 -3.54
C CYS A 342 -21.43 -4.85 -2.12
N ALA A 343 -22.55 -4.10 -1.95
CA ALA A 343 -22.98 -3.64 -0.63
C ALA A 343 -23.33 -4.80 0.30
N ARG A 344 -24.08 -5.79 -0.18
CA ARG A 344 -24.44 -6.98 0.63
C ARG A 344 -23.22 -7.75 1.08
N VAL A 345 -22.22 -7.94 0.20
CA VAL A 345 -20.97 -8.60 0.54
C VAL A 345 -20.23 -7.82 1.62
N LEU A 346 -20.12 -6.49 1.48
CA LEU A 346 -19.46 -5.63 2.46
C LEU A 346 -20.15 -5.67 3.84
N TYR A 347 -21.47 -5.51 3.85
CA TYR A 347 -22.27 -5.60 5.09
C TYR A 347 -22.18 -6.97 5.75
N ARG A 348 -22.14 -8.05 4.95
CA ARG A 348 -21.97 -9.42 5.46
C ARG A 348 -20.62 -9.60 6.16
N CYS A 349 -19.55 -9.07 5.61
CA CYS A 349 -18.22 -9.10 6.24
C CYS A 349 -18.19 -8.37 7.59
N LEU A 350 -19.02 -7.34 7.75
CA LEU A 350 -19.19 -6.60 9.01
C LEU A 350 -20.22 -7.22 9.95
N LYS A 351 -20.82 -8.36 9.56
CA LYS A 351 -21.91 -9.02 10.30
C LYS A 351 -23.14 -8.13 10.48
N ARG A 352 -23.38 -7.26 9.50
CA ARG A 352 -24.55 -6.36 9.46
C ARG A 352 -25.55 -6.85 8.42
N LYS A 353 -26.84 -6.56 8.64
CA LYS A 353 -27.89 -6.79 7.64
C LYS A 353 -27.97 -5.59 6.70
N TYR A 354 -28.29 -5.86 5.46
CA TYR A 354 -28.48 -4.85 4.43
C TYR A 354 -29.83 -5.02 3.76
N ALA A 355 -30.59 -3.95 3.65
CA ALA A 355 -31.87 -3.92 2.94
C ALA A 355 -31.77 -2.98 1.76
N TYR A 356 -32.13 -3.46 0.59
CA TYR A 356 -32.10 -2.70 -0.66
C TYR A 356 -33.52 -2.57 -1.22
N PRO A 357 -34.05 -1.35 -1.40
CA PRO A 357 -35.35 -1.13 -1.99
C PRO A 357 -35.27 -1.26 -3.50
N ILE A 358 -35.95 -2.22 -4.10
CA ILE A 358 -35.92 -2.47 -5.55
C ILE A 358 -37.14 -1.94 -6.29
N THR A 359 -38.32 -2.00 -5.67
CA THR A 359 -39.57 -1.61 -6.32
C THR A 359 -40.26 -0.43 -5.65
N GLY A 360 -40.10 -0.26 -4.34
CA GLY A 360 -40.85 0.65 -3.47
C GLY A 360 -42.18 0.05 -2.98
N ASP A 361 -42.44 -1.24 -3.26
CA ASP A 361 -43.48 -2.03 -2.61
C ASP A 361 -42.87 -2.69 -1.38
N ASP A 362 -43.22 -2.20 -0.19
CA ASP A 362 -42.60 -2.65 1.06
C ASP A 362 -42.70 -4.16 1.30
N ALA A 363 -43.84 -4.76 0.93
CA ALA A 363 -44.06 -6.19 1.13
C ALA A 363 -43.18 -7.02 0.18
N PHE A 364 -43.08 -6.60 -1.08
CA PHE A 364 -42.23 -7.26 -2.06
C PHE A 364 -40.75 -7.07 -1.71
N ASP A 365 -40.34 -5.84 -1.40
CA ASP A 365 -38.95 -5.51 -1.06
C ASP A 365 -38.48 -6.23 0.21
N CYS A 366 -39.39 -6.37 1.21
CA CYS A 366 -39.10 -7.15 2.42
C CYS A 366 -38.90 -8.65 2.11
N SER A 367 -39.81 -9.24 1.32
CA SER A 367 -39.71 -10.65 0.91
C SER A 367 -38.44 -10.91 0.08
N TYR A 368 -38.13 -10.02 -0.84
CA TYR A 368 -36.90 -10.07 -1.63
C TYR A 368 -35.65 -10.03 -0.75
N ASN A 369 -35.55 -9.07 0.15
CA ASN A 369 -34.38 -8.93 1.04
C ASN A 369 -34.19 -10.16 1.93
N GLN A 370 -35.28 -10.72 2.48
CA GLN A 370 -35.23 -11.97 3.25
C GLN A 370 -34.79 -13.17 2.38
N GLY A 371 -35.23 -13.20 1.14
CA GLY A 371 -34.82 -14.21 0.17
C GLY A 371 -33.31 -14.14 -0.11
N VAL A 372 -32.81 -12.96 -0.45
CA VAL A 372 -31.38 -12.76 -0.75
C VAL A 372 -30.49 -13.07 0.44
N GLU A 373 -30.91 -12.72 1.66
CA GLU A 373 -30.15 -12.99 2.89
C GLU A 373 -29.83 -14.47 3.09
N ARG A 374 -30.67 -15.37 2.59
CA ARG A 374 -30.45 -16.83 2.64
C ARG A 374 -29.36 -17.28 1.66
N TRP A 375 -29.11 -16.49 0.61
CA TRP A 375 -28.15 -16.83 -0.44
C TRP A 375 -26.81 -16.12 -0.32
N ILE A 376 -26.72 -15.09 0.54
CA ILE A 376 -25.52 -14.24 0.61
C ILE A 376 -24.26 -15.00 1.04
N ASP A 377 -24.40 -16.01 1.89
CA ASP A 377 -23.27 -16.84 2.33
C ASP A 377 -22.61 -17.65 1.21
N GLU A 378 -23.37 -17.90 0.13
CA GLU A 378 -22.89 -18.56 -1.08
C GLU A 378 -22.46 -17.57 -2.17
N HIS A 379 -22.36 -16.28 -1.85
CA HIS A 379 -21.99 -15.28 -2.84
C HIS A 379 -20.57 -15.52 -3.38
N PRO A 380 -20.38 -15.48 -4.71
CA PRO A 380 -19.09 -15.85 -5.32
C PRO A 380 -17.91 -14.95 -4.93
N LEU A 381 -18.15 -13.74 -4.44
CA LEU A 381 -17.08 -12.87 -3.95
C LEU A 381 -16.71 -13.13 -2.48
N LEU A 382 -17.44 -13.98 -1.76
CA LEU A 382 -17.15 -14.35 -0.37
C LEU A 382 -16.35 -15.65 -0.29
N SER A 383 -15.52 -15.73 0.76
CA SER A 383 -14.89 -16.94 1.25
C SER A 383 -15.14 -17.00 2.76
N GLY A 384 -16.18 -17.72 3.17
CA GLY A 384 -16.73 -17.66 4.52
C GLY A 384 -17.29 -16.26 4.83
N ASN A 385 -16.81 -15.64 5.89
CA ASN A 385 -17.23 -14.30 6.32
C ASN A 385 -16.31 -13.16 5.83
N LYS A 386 -15.42 -13.44 4.87
CA LYS A 386 -14.46 -12.47 4.32
C LYS A 386 -14.63 -12.37 2.81
N ILE A 387 -14.18 -11.27 2.24
CA ILE A 387 -14.06 -11.15 0.79
C ILE A 387 -12.97 -12.13 0.30
N GLY A 388 -13.28 -12.87 -0.75
CA GLY A 388 -12.50 -14.02 -1.19
C GLY A 388 -11.07 -13.72 -1.66
N ASN A 389 -10.83 -12.51 -2.16
CA ASN A 389 -9.50 -12.03 -2.53
C ASN A 389 -9.47 -10.51 -2.67
N THR A 390 -8.28 -9.95 -2.78
CA THR A 390 -8.05 -8.50 -2.83
C THR A 390 -8.49 -7.84 -4.14
N VAL A 391 -8.71 -8.60 -5.22
CA VAL A 391 -9.29 -8.07 -6.46
C VAL A 391 -10.79 -7.81 -6.26
N PHE A 392 -11.49 -8.75 -5.64
CA PHE A 392 -12.89 -8.59 -5.28
C PHE A 392 -13.07 -7.45 -4.28
N GLU A 393 -12.18 -7.35 -3.29
CA GLU A 393 -12.15 -6.23 -2.35
C GLU A 393 -11.96 -4.89 -3.07
N GLY A 394 -10.94 -4.80 -3.91
CA GLY A 394 -10.66 -3.61 -4.71
C GLY A 394 -11.82 -3.19 -5.58
N TYR A 395 -12.50 -4.16 -6.21
CA TYR A 395 -13.67 -3.89 -7.03
C TYR A 395 -14.87 -3.40 -6.20
N ILE A 396 -15.17 -4.07 -5.09
CA ILE A 396 -16.27 -3.69 -4.19
C ILE A 396 -16.08 -2.27 -3.67
N LEU A 397 -14.89 -1.98 -3.15
CA LEU A 397 -14.58 -0.67 -2.60
C LEU A 397 -14.58 0.40 -3.69
N ALA A 398 -13.93 0.16 -4.84
CA ALA A 398 -13.88 1.12 -5.94
C ALA A 398 -15.26 1.45 -6.50
N ARG A 399 -16.16 0.48 -6.51
CA ARG A 399 -17.50 0.67 -7.00
C ARG A 399 -18.41 1.44 -6.04
N LEU A 400 -18.25 1.22 -4.74
CA LEU A 400 -19.13 1.80 -3.73
C LEU A 400 -18.65 3.15 -3.17
N ILE A 401 -17.34 3.45 -3.20
CA ILE A 401 -16.73 4.58 -2.49
C ILE A 401 -17.25 5.95 -2.95
N THR A 402 -17.69 6.08 -4.19
CA THR A 402 -18.23 7.33 -4.75
C THR A 402 -19.64 7.64 -4.26
N ASP A 403 -20.35 6.65 -3.73
CA ASP A 403 -21.68 6.82 -3.15
C ASP A 403 -21.60 7.10 -1.65
N ALA A 404 -22.01 8.29 -1.24
CA ALA A 404 -21.95 8.72 0.15
C ALA A 404 -22.68 7.79 1.13
N ARG A 405 -23.69 7.04 0.65
CA ARG A 405 -24.44 6.07 1.47
C ARG A 405 -23.59 4.93 2.03
N TYR A 406 -22.47 4.61 1.38
CA TYR A 406 -21.62 3.48 1.75
C TYR A 406 -20.33 3.91 2.46
N ARG A 407 -20.03 5.21 2.57
CA ARG A 407 -18.77 5.69 3.14
C ARG A 407 -18.53 5.20 4.56
N ASP A 408 -19.47 5.37 5.47
CA ASP A 408 -19.32 4.94 6.87
C ASP A 408 -19.06 3.44 6.99
N VAL A 409 -19.69 2.64 6.12
CA VAL A 409 -19.50 1.18 6.10
C VAL A 409 -18.15 0.79 5.52
N ILE A 410 -17.70 1.52 4.50
CA ILE A 410 -16.37 1.35 3.93
C ILE A 410 -15.30 1.71 4.96
N ASP A 411 -15.46 2.82 5.67
CA ASP A 411 -14.55 3.26 6.72
C ASP A 411 -14.46 2.23 7.85
N GLU A 412 -15.60 1.70 8.28
CA GLU A 412 -15.62 0.62 9.27
C GLU A 412 -14.95 -0.64 8.74
N TYR A 413 -15.19 -1.01 7.47
CA TYR A 413 -14.55 -2.18 6.87
C TYR A 413 -13.02 -2.01 6.82
N ILE A 414 -12.53 -0.86 6.36
CA ILE A 414 -11.10 -0.56 6.25
C ILE A 414 -10.45 -0.51 7.64
N SER A 415 -11.14 0.06 8.64
CA SER A 415 -10.61 0.13 10.02
C SER A 415 -10.48 -1.24 10.69
N ARG A 416 -11.31 -2.20 10.33
CA ARG A 416 -11.26 -3.59 10.84
C ARG A 416 -10.26 -4.47 10.07
N ASN A 417 -9.87 -4.06 8.89
CA ASN A 417 -8.95 -4.80 8.03
C ASN A 417 -7.64 -4.02 7.88
N THR A 418 -6.56 -4.70 7.58
CA THR A 418 -5.20 -4.17 7.58
C THR A 418 -4.89 -3.19 6.45
N GLY A 419 -5.87 -2.44 5.96
CA GLY A 419 -5.71 -1.43 4.92
C GLY A 419 -6.40 -1.81 3.61
N VAL A 420 -6.20 -1.00 2.60
CA VAL A 420 -6.79 -1.14 1.26
C VAL A 420 -5.77 -1.78 0.32
N SER A 421 -6.21 -2.78 -0.46
CA SER A 421 -5.31 -3.45 -1.41
C SER A 421 -4.94 -2.53 -2.59
N TYR A 422 -3.79 -2.78 -3.22
CA TYR A 422 -3.41 -2.09 -4.47
C TYR A 422 -4.45 -2.21 -5.57
N MET A 423 -5.20 -3.30 -5.60
CA MET A 423 -6.22 -3.50 -6.62
C MET A 423 -7.32 -2.44 -6.57
N PHE A 424 -7.60 -1.86 -5.40
CA PHE A 424 -8.52 -0.74 -5.28
C PHE A 424 -8.08 0.44 -6.17
N PHE A 425 -6.81 0.86 -6.11
CA PHE A 425 -6.30 1.96 -6.93
C PHE A 425 -6.46 1.70 -8.43
N SER A 426 -6.02 0.52 -8.89
CA SER A 426 -6.06 0.18 -10.32
C SER A 426 -7.48 0.05 -10.85
N ILE A 427 -8.37 -0.57 -10.08
CA ILE A 427 -9.77 -0.76 -10.47
C ILE A 427 -10.52 0.56 -10.40
N TYR A 428 -10.28 1.36 -9.35
CA TYR A 428 -10.88 2.69 -9.24
C TYR A 428 -10.52 3.56 -10.46
N GLN A 429 -9.24 3.59 -10.83
CA GLN A 429 -8.76 4.35 -11.99
C GLN A 429 -9.46 3.93 -13.29
N GLU A 430 -9.73 2.65 -13.49
CA GLU A 430 -10.39 2.16 -14.69
C GLU A 430 -11.91 2.39 -14.67
N LEU A 431 -12.58 2.17 -13.54
CA LEU A 431 -14.02 2.40 -13.40
C LEU A 431 -14.40 3.87 -13.53
N HIS A 432 -13.52 4.78 -13.06
CA HIS A 432 -13.76 6.23 -12.99
C HIS A 432 -12.84 7.01 -13.94
N LYS A 433 -12.36 6.38 -15.01
CA LYS A 433 -11.45 7.02 -15.98
C LYS A 433 -12.04 8.20 -16.72
N ASP A 434 -13.37 8.22 -16.85
CA ASP A 434 -14.13 9.27 -17.54
C ASP A 434 -14.62 10.36 -16.56
N ASP A 435 -14.41 10.21 -15.26
CA ASP A 435 -14.77 11.20 -14.27
C ASP A 435 -13.84 12.42 -14.39
N GLU A 436 -14.40 13.60 -14.53
CA GLU A 436 -13.61 14.81 -14.68
C GLU A 436 -12.91 15.20 -13.38
N PHE A 437 -13.57 14.97 -12.23
CA PHE A 437 -13.06 15.34 -10.92
C PHE A 437 -13.21 14.20 -9.91
N LEU A 438 -12.15 13.98 -9.15
CA LEU A 438 -12.11 13.07 -8.02
C LEU A 438 -12.66 13.76 -6.76
N ASP A 439 -13.39 13.02 -5.92
CA ASP A 439 -13.75 13.50 -4.59
C ASP A 439 -12.50 13.53 -3.68
N LEU A 440 -12.30 14.66 -2.99
CA LEU A 440 -11.13 14.88 -2.13
C LEU A 440 -11.00 13.83 -1.02
N SER A 441 -12.13 13.34 -0.50
CA SER A 441 -12.16 12.30 0.54
C SER A 441 -11.61 10.95 0.09
N ILE A 442 -11.56 10.68 -1.22
CA ILE A 442 -11.09 9.40 -1.76
C ILE A 442 -9.56 9.35 -1.89
N ILE A 443 -8.88 10.51 -1.89
CA ILE A 443 -7.43 10.58 -2.09
C ILE A 443 -6.67 9.73 -1.08
N SER A 444 -7.07 9.77 0.18
CA SER A 444 -6.41 9.01 1.24
C SER A 444 -6.48 7.50 1.02
N TYR A 445 -7.61 6.99 0.54
CA TYR A 445 -7.76 5.56 0.23
C TYR A 445 -6.94 5.16 -0.99
N LEU A 446 -6.93 6.00 -2.04
CA LEU A 446 -6.09 5.78 -3.21
C LEU A 446 -4.60 5.80 -2.83
N TYR A 447 -4.21 6.74 -1.98
CA TYR A 447 -2.85 6.84 -1.49
C TYR A 447 -2.46 5.59 -0.68
N THR A 448 -3.28 5.18 0.29
CA THR A 448 -3.04 3.97 1.07
C THR A 448 -2.96 2.73 0.18
N SER A 449 -3.83 2.64 -0.83
CA SER A 449 -3.84 1.53 -1.78
C SER A 449 -2.56 1.47 -2.62
N ILE A 450 -2.11 2.60 -3.17
CA ILE A 450 -0.89 2.61 -4.01
C ILE A 450 0.37 2.43 -3.17
N LYS A 451 0.37 2.88 -1.91
CA LYS A 451 1.46 2.65 -0.96
C LYS A 451 1.67 1.17 -0.63
N ALA A 452 0.66 0.33 -0.80
CA ALA A 452 0.82 -1.12 -0.68
C ALA A 452 1.80 -1.72 -1.70
N LEU A 453 2.17 -0.99 -2.76
CA LEU A 453 3.19 -1.37 -3.73
C LEU A 453 4.60 -0.89 -3.39
N ASP A 454 4.75 -0.09 -2.35
CA ASP A 454 6.07 0.40 -1.96
C ASP A 454 7.02 -0.76 -1.67
N ASN A 455 8.24 -0.58 -2.12
CA ASN A 455 9.37 -1.42 -1.78
C ASN A 455 10.62 -0.56 -1.74
N LYS A 456 11.76 -1.06 -1.25
CA LYS A 456 12.99 -0.28 -1.14
C LYS A 456 13.54 0.28 -2.46
N LYS A 457 13.03 -0.20 -3.61
CA LYS A 457 13.44 0.28 -4.94
C LYS A 457 12.44 1.23 -5.57
N LYS A 458 11.19 1.23 -5.10
CA LYS A 458 10.10 2.02 -5.65
C LYS A 458 9.17 2.51 -4.55
N TYR A 459 9.05 3.82 -4.44
CA TYR A 459 8.14 4.49 -3.53
C TYR A 459 7.14 5.31 -4.32
N TYR A 460 5.90 5.31 -3.85
CA TYR A 460 4.87 6.17 -4.41
C TYR A 460 4.72 7.42 -3.55
N THR A 461 4.84 8.57 -4.19
CA THR A 461 4.65 9.89 -3.57
C THR A 461 3.28 10.43 -3.93
N LEU A 462 2.54 10.90 -2.92
CA LEU A 462 1.36 11.73 -3.12
C LEU A 462 1.81 13.19 -3.27
N ALA A 463 1.55 13.80 -4.41
CA ALA A 463 1.78 15.21 -4.63
C ALA A 463 0.45 15.92 -4.92
N MET A 464 0.14 16.95 -4.13
CA MET A 464 -1.02 17.80 -4.34
C MET A 464 -0.55 19.24 -4.38
N THR A 465 -0.74 19.91 -5.51
CA THR A 465 -0.28 21.28 -5.70
C THR A 465 -1.35 22.12 -6.40
N TYR A 466 -1.55 23.31 -5.88
CA TYR A 466 -2.45 24.29 -6.47
C TYR A 466 -1.69 25.23 -7.40
N ASP A 467 -2.16 25.35 -8.64
CA ASP A 467 -1.38 25.96 -9.74
C ASP A 467 -1.72 27.42 -10.04
N GLU A 468 -2.58 28.10 -9.28
CA GLU A 468 -2.97 29.50 -9.57
C GLU A 468 -2.07 30.54 -8.89
N ALA A 469 -1.90 31.68 -9.57
CA ALA A 469 -0.98 32.73 -9.14
C ALA A 469 -1.41 33.47 -7.86
N ASP A 470 -2.70 33.33 -7.49
CA ASP A 470 -3.31 34.02 -6.35
C ASP A 470 -3.65 33.07 -5.21
N ALA A 471 -2.76 32.15 -4.92
CA ALA A 471 -2.95 31.08 -3.94
C ALA A 471 -3.12 31.54 -2.48
N GLU A 472 -2.95 32.83 -2.19
CA GLU A 472 -3.14 33.36 -0.84
C GLU A 472 -4.62 33.47 -0.44
N ASP A 473 -5.56 33.47 -1.42
CA ASP A 473 -7.00 33.57 -1.15
C ASP A 473 -7.81 32.59 -2.00
N LEU A 474 -7.93 31.32 -1.54
CA LEU A 474 -8.98 30.45 -2.04
C LEU A 474 -10.34 31.04 -1.62
N SER A 475 -11.16 31.41 -2.61
CA SER A 475 -12.55 31.81 -2.40
C SER A 475 -13.44 30.63 -2.01
N GLU A 476 -14.68 30.85 -1.66
CA GLU A 476 -15.68 29.81 -1.47
C GLU A 476 -16.01 29.04 -2.77
N GLU A 477 -15.67 29.62 -3.92
CA GLU A 477 -15.85 28.98 -5.23
C GLU A 477 -14.87 27.83 -5.39
N LYS A 478 -15.40 26.70 -5.90
CA LYS A 478 -14.59 25.52 -6.17
C LYS A 478 -13.68 25.74 -7.38
N ARG A 479 -12.40 25.42 -7.22
CA ARG A 479 -11.38 25.55 -8.26
C ARG A 479 -10.62 24.24 -8.46
N PRO A 480 -10.18 23.92 -9.70
CA PRO A 480 -9.46 22.69 -9.98
C PRO A 480 -8.06 22.71 -9.36
N CYS A 481 -7.71 21.61 -8.74
CA CYS A 481 -6.37 21.29 -8.23
C CYS A 481 -5.93 19.95 -8.77
N THR A 482 -4.63 19.77 -8.97
CA THR A 482 -4.06 18.50 -9.45
C THR A 482 -3.52 17.68 -8.29
N VAL A 483 -3.95 16.44 -8.22
CA VAL A 483 -3.40 15.40 -7.34
C VAL A 483 -2.63 14.42 -8.20
N THR A 484 -1.41 14.12 -7.82
CA THR A 484 -0.52 13.24 -8.57
C THR A 484 0.00 12.15 -7.66
N PHE A 485 -0.09 10.91 -8.10
CA PHE A 485 0.62 9.78 -7.49
C PHE A 485 1.81 9.45 -8.38
N GLU A 486 3.02 9.56 -7.85
CA GLU A 486 4.25 9.32 -8.60
C GLU A 486 5.04 8.18 -7.99
N GLY A 487 5.34 7.16 -8.79
CA GLY A 487 6.19 6.04 -8.39
C GLY A 487 7.56 6.15 -9.06
N ASN A 488 8.62 6.19 -8.27
CA ASN A 488 9.99 6.22 -8.76
C ASN A 488 10.62 4.83 -8.74
N GLU A 489 11.16 4.41 -9.87
CA GLU A 489 11.94 3.18 -10.01
C GLU A 489 13.22 3.50 -10.78
N GLY A 490 14.27 3.91 -10.07
CA GLY A 490 15.51 4.37 -10.68
C GLY A 490 15.30 5.56 -11.62
N SER A 491 15.50 5.37 -12.94
CA SER A 491 15.28 6.42 -13.95
C SER A 491 13.85 6.51 -14.47
N ASN A 492 12.93 5.62 -14.03
CA ASN A 492 11.57 5.59 -14.54
C ASN A 492 10.60 6.18 -13.55
N LEU A 493 9.78 7.07 -14.06
CA LEU A 493 8.68 7.69 -13.32
C LEU A 493 7.35 7.14 -13.84
N THR A 494 6.58 6.53 -12.94
CA THR A 494 5.17 6.22 -13.19
C THR A 494 4.33 7.33 -12.58
N LYS A 495 3.40 7.89 -13.35
CA LYS A 495 2.61 9.04 -12.92
C LYS A 495 1.14 8.83 -13.18
N TYR A 496 0.31 9.14 -12.17
CA TYR A 496 -1.15 9.15 -12.25
C TYR A 496 -1.66 10.52 -11.80
N ASP A 497 -2.26 11.27 -12.70
CA ASP A 497 -2.81 12.61 -12.43
C ASP A 497 -4.33 12.54 -12.31
N PHE A 498 -4.84 13.15 -11.25
CA PHE A 498 -6.26 13.36 -11.01
C PHE A 498 -6.53 14.84 -10.82
N LYS A 499 -7.73 15.28 -11.16
CA LYS A 499 -8.23 16.62 -10.84
C LYS A 499 -9.20 16.53 -9.68
N VAL A 500 -9.10 17.45 -8.75
CA VAL A 500 -10.05 17.64 -7.64
C VAL A 500 -10.53 19.07 -7.63
N LEU A 501 -11.72 19.30 -7.08
CA LEU A 501 -12.24 20.64 -6.85
C LEU A 501 -11.98 21.03 -5.39
N ILE A 502 -11.27 22.13 -5.17
CA ILE A 502 -10.97 22.67 -3.84
C ILE A 502 -11.55 24.07 -3.67
N SER A 503 -11.86 24.42 -2.44
CA SER A 503 -12.31 25.76 -2.00
C SER A 503 -11.74 26.03 -0.60
N SER A 504 -11.93 27.25 -0.10
CA SER A 504 -11.51 27.61 1.28
C SER A 504 -12.15 26.75 2.38
N LYS A 505 -13.25 26.04 2.07
CA LYS A 505 -13.95 25.12 2.99
C LYS A 505 -13.56 23.64 2.78
N SER A 506 -12.70 23.35 1.82
CA SER A 506 -12.29 21.98 1.55
C SER A 506 -11.38 21.45 2.65
N SER A 507 -11.54 20.16 2.96
CA SER A 507 -10.68 19.42 3.88
C SER A 507 -10.19 18.14 3.22
N LEU A 508 -8.89 17.90 3.28
CA LEU A 508 -8.25 16.67 2.82
C LEU A 508 -8.09 15.73 4.01
N PRO A 509 -8.84 14.61 4.08
CA PRO A 509 -8.62 13.61 5.11
C PRO A 509 -7.38 12.78 4.77
N LEU A 510 -6.52 12.54 5.78
CA LEU A 510 -5.41 11.61 5.72
C LEU A 510 -5.53 10.61 6.88
N HIS A 511 -5.13 9.35 6.65
CA HIS A 511 -5.28 8.27 7.61
C HIS A 511 -4.01 7.42 7.74
N GLY A 512 -3.75 6.92 8.92
CA GLY A 512 -2.75 5.90 9.22
C GLY A 512 -1.33 6.28 8.84
N TYR A 513 -0.80 5.72 7.76
CA TYR A 513 0.54 6.01 7.26
C TYR A 513 0.57 7.28 6.41
N ILE A 514 1.42 8.22 6.79
CA ILE A 514 1.64 9.47 6.07
C ILE A 514 3.15 9.64 5.87
N GLY A 515 3.62 9.28 4.70
CA GLY A 515 5.02 9.40 4.29
C GLY A 515 5.11 9.52 2.78
N ASP A 516 6.20 10.01 2.21
CA ASP A 516 6.29 10.33 0.79
C ASP A 516 5.15 11.25 0.29
N VAL A 517 4.72 12.19 1.14
CA VAL A 517 3.67 13.16 0.78
C VAL A 517 4.29 14.51 0.46
N TYR A 518 3.74 15.16 -0.55
CA TYR A 518 4.01 16.54 -0.90
C TYR A 518 2.69 17.26 -1.13
N ILE A 519 2.19 17.88 -0.08
CA ILE A 519 0.93 18.64 -0.10
C ILE A 519 1.26 20.11 0.06
N ASP A 520 0.93 20.93 -0.94
CA ASP A 520 1.15 22.38 -0.95
C ASP A 520 -0.10 23.04 -1.49
N VAL A 521 -1.09 23.18 -0.61
CA VAL A 521 -2.43 23.73 -0.95
C VAL A 521 -3.03 24.46 0.25
N PRO A 522 -3.69 25.60 0.06
CA PRO A 522 -4.25 26.41 1.12
C PRO A 522 -5.65 25.91 1.57
N ILE A 523 -5.75 24.63 1.90
CA ILE A 523 -6.97 23.98 2.41
C ILE A 523 -6.74 23.43 3.80
N ASN A 524 -7.80 22.94 4.44
CA ASN A 524 -7.67 22.21 5.71
C ASN A 524 -7.20 20.77 5.44
N VAL A 525 -6.39 20.23 6.36
CA VAL A 525 -5.99 18.82 6.36
C VAL A 525 -6.46 18.20 7.67
N GLY A 526 -7.23 17.13 7.58
CA GLY A 526 -7.68 16.36 8.74
C GLY A 526 -6.92 15.05 8.84
N ILE A 527 -6.26 14.78 9.96
CA ILE A 527 -5.59 13.51 10.22
C ILE A 527 -6.36 12.81 11.34
N ASN A 528 -7.08 11.75 10.99
CA ASN A 528 -7.91 11.02 11.92
C ASN A 528 -7.64 9.52 11.84
N SER A 529 -6.97 8.99 12.86
CA SER A 529 -6.70 7.58 13.02
C SER A 529 -6.28 7.32 14.46
N SER A 530 -6.61 6.17 15.03
CA SER A 530 -6.15 5.79 16.38
C SER A 530 -4.62 5.81 16.49
N ARG A 531 -3.92 5.47 15.39
CA ARG A 531 -2.47 5.58 15.23
C ARG A 531 -2.13 6.26 13.93
N ILE A 532 -1.15 7.18 13.97
CA ILE A 532 -0.59 7.86 12.82
C ILE A 532 0.90 7.58 12.75
N LEU A 533 1.38 7.13 11.60
CA LEU A 533 2.81 7.00 11.30
C LEU A 533 3.22 8.13 10.35
N LEU A 534 3.97 9.11 10.87
CA LEU A 534 4.58 10.18 10.08
C LEU A 534 6.00 9.75 9.69
N SER A 535 6.18 9.37 8.44
CA SER A 535 7.45 8.85 7.93
C SER A 535 8.13 9.86 7.01
N ALA A 536 9.32 10.34 7.39
CA ALA A 536 10.15 11.14 6.49
C ALA A 536 10.65 10.25 5.32
N PRO A 537 10.63 10.79 4.07
CA PRO A 537 10.36 12.17 3.69
C PRO A 537 8.87 12.53 3.62
N GLY A 538 8.55 13.78 4.01
CA GLY A 538 7.20 14.30 3.88
C GLY A 538 7.15 15.82 3.99
N TYR A 539 6.17 16.43 3.31
CA TYR A 539 5.91 17.86 3.41
C TYR A 539 4.42 18.13 3.27
N ILE A 540 3.88 18.84 4.24
CA ILE A 540 2.50 19.30 4.25
C ILE A 540 2.53 20.81 4.52
N ASN A 541 2.13 21.60 3.53
CA ASN A 541 1.86 23.03 3.66
C ASN A 541 0.37 23.25 3.41
N CYS A 542 -0.34 23.67 4.43
CA CYS A 542 -1.81 23.82 4.39
C CYS A 542 -2.26 24.99 5.27
N LYS A 543 -3.52 25.39 5.13
CA LYS A 543 -4.10 26.48 5.91
C LYS A 543 -4.24 26.09 7.38
N SER A 544 -4.87 24.96 7.64
CA SER A 544 -5.00 24.41 8.99
C SER A 544 -4.87 22.90 8.96
N ILE A 545 -4.46 22.33 10.10
CA ILE A 545 -4.38 20.90 10.27
C ILE A 545 -5.03 20.50 11.60
N ASP A 546 -5.96 19.55 11.53
CA ASP A 546 -6.62 18.95 12.67
C ASP A 546 -6.11 17.53 12.85
N ILE A 547 -5.57 17.22 14.03
CA ILE A 547 -5.04 15.89 14.35
C ILE A 547 -5.89 15.29 15.46
N MET A 548 -6.49 14.11 15.20
CA MET A 548 -7.19 13.28 16.16
C MET A 548 -6.58 11.90 16.17
N THR A 549 -5.86 11.56 17.25
CA THR A 549 -5.12 10.28 17.34
C THR A 549 -4.76 9.97 18.79
N ASP A 550 -4.59 8.69 19.11
CA ASP A 550 -4.05 8.23 20.39
C ASP A 550 -2.52 8.13 20.38
N GLU A 551 -1.93 7.92 19.18
CA GLU A 551 -0.50 7.68 19.03
C GLU A 551 0.05 8.27 17.74
N ILE A 552 1.18 8.97 17.82
CA ILE A 552 1.95 9.47 16.68
C ILE A 552 3.31 8.78 16.69
N VAL A 553 3.60 8.04 15.63
CA VAL A 553 4.90 7.40 15.42
C VAL A 553 5.68 8.23 14.42
N LEU A 554 6.92 8.56 14.76
CA LEU A 554 7.84 9.29 13.89
C LEU A 554 8.89 8.31 13.35
N ALA A 555 9.07 8.29 12.05
CA ALA A 555 10.05 7.45 11.38
C ALA A 555 10.82 8.25 10.32
N GLN A 556 12.04 7.83 10.02
CA GLN A 556 12.89 8.39 8.98
C GLN A 556 13.42 7.26 8.11
N ARG A 557 13.29 7.39 6.78
CA ARG A 557 13.80 6.37 5.85
C ARG A 557 15.31 6.45 5.66
N ASN A 558 15.82 7.66 5.46
CA ASN A 558 17.25 7.91 5.32
C ASN A 558 17.67 9.08 6.22
N GLN A 559 18.91 9.12 6.65
CA GLN A 559 19.45 10.10 7.61
C GLN A 559 19.24 11.59 7.23
N ASN A 560 18.97 11.89 5.94
CA ASN A 560 18.78 13.27 5.48
C ASN A 560 17.32 13.59 5.11
N ASP A 561 16.42 12.63 5.25
CA ASP A 561 15.01 12.86 4.97
C ASP A 561 14.37 13.67 6.09
N LEU A 562 13.52 14.64 5.74
CA LEU A 562 12.79 15.47 6.69
C LEU A 562 11.29 15.29 6.51
N PHE A 563 10.55 15.38 7.61
CA PHE A 563 9.11 15.52 7.60
C PHE A 563 8.75 16.90 8.17
N ILE A 564 8.15 17.74 7.34
CA ILE A 564 7.83 19.11 7.71
C ILE A 564 6.34 19.34 7.54
N ILE A 565 5.72 19.89 8.58
CA ILE A 565 4.37 20.45 8.54
C ILE A 565 4.49 21.97 8.64
N GLU A 566 4.00 22.67 7.62
CA GLU A 566 3.86 24.13 7.63
C GLU A 566 2.37 24.48 7.61
N THR A 567 1.89 25.25 8.59
CA THR A 567 0.48 25.60 8.69
C THR A 567 0.27 26.89 9.49
N GLU A 568 -0.79 27.62 9.19
CA GLU A 568 -1.19 28.79 10.00
C GLU A 568 -1.75 28.37 11.36
N ASN A 569 -2.51 27.26 11.39
CA ASN A 569 -3.13 26.75 12.60
C ASN A 569 -3.03 25.22 12.67
N LEU A 570 -2.66 24.71 13.85
CA LEU A 570 -2.70 23.28 14.14
C LEU A 570 -3.52 23.07 15.41
N GLU A 571 -4.56 22.22 15.29
CA GLU A 571 -5.39 21.78 16.41
C GLU A 571 -5.18 20.30 16.68
N LEU A 572 -4.98 19.99 17.96
CA LEU A 572 -4.95 18.63 18.45
C LEU A 572 -6.28 18.32 19.11
N LEU A 573 -7.10 17.50 18.45
CA LEU A 573 -8.40 17.10 18.98
C LEU A 573 -8.21 15.93 19.96
N VAL A 574 -8.46 16.16 21.24
CA VAL A 574 -8.23 15.19 22.30
C VAL A 574 -9.59 14.71 22.81
N GLU A 575 -9.89 13.42 22.64
CA GLU A 575 -11.12 12.84 23.19
C GLU A 575 -10.98 12.48 24.68
N HIS A 576 -9.87 11.81 25.06
CA HIS A 576 -9.66 11.33 26.41
C HIS A 576 -8.26 11.64 26.95
N THR A 577 -7.23 11.38 26.19
CA THR A 577 -5.83 11.56 26.59
C THR A 577 -5.03 12.20 25.46
N TYR A 578 -4.01 12.98 25.79
CA TYR A 578 -3.06 13.47 24.79
C TYR A 578 -2.37 12.29 24.10
N PRO A 579 -2.11 12.39 22.79
CA PRO A 579 -1.43 11.33 22.07
C PRO A 579 -0.02 11.11 22.60
N SER A 580 0.40 9.86 22.63
CA SER A 580 1.82 9.54 22.82
C SER A 580 2.57 9.79 21.52
N ILE A 581 3.78 10.40 21.61
CA ILE A 581 4.68 10.51 20.46
C ILE A 581 5.81 9.51 20.66
N ILE A 582 5.99 8.62 19.70
CA ILE A 582 7.04 7.61 19.68
C ILE A 582 7.96 7.91 18.51
N GLY A 583 9.21 8.13 18.80
CA GLY A 583 10.28 8.37 17.83
C GLY A 583 11.60 7.95 18.43
N ASP A 584 12.61 7.79 17.58
CA ASP A 584 13.99 7.59 18.03
C ASP A 584 14.56 8.84 18.73
N SER A 585 15.75 8.74 19.29
CA SER A 585 16.45 9.85 19.96
C SER A 585 16.63 11.06 19.07
N ASP A 586 16.65 10.85 17.76
CA ASP A 586 16.93 11.85 16.74
C ASP A 586 15.68 12.41 16.07
N SER A 587 14.48 11.98 16.49
CA SER A 587 13.20 12.38 15.87
C SER A 587 13.02 13.90 15.76
N LYS A 588 13.55 14.66 16.71
CA LYS A 588 13.59 16.12 16.67
C LYS A 588 14.50 16.69 15.56
N SER A 589 15.39 15.89 14.99
CA SER A 589 16.27 16.34 13.91
C SER A 589 15.61 16.25 12.53
N TYR A 590 14.63 15.40 12.36
CA TYR A 590 13.99 15.16 11.06
C TYR A 590 12.49 15.50 11.01
N PHE A 591 11.81 15.61 12.15
CA PHE A 591 10.42 16.04 12.22
C PHE A 591 10.31 17.47 12.76
N CYS A 592 9.57 18.32 12.03
CA CYS A 592 9.44 19.74 12.34
C CYS A 592 8.04 20.24 12.02
N ILE A 593 7.49 21.04 12.91
CA ILE A 593 6.22 21.74 12.72
C ILE A 593 6.51 23.25 12.75
N VAL A 594 6.26 23.91 11.62
CA VAL A 594 6.30 25.35 11.47
C VAL A 594 4.87 25.87 11.57
N CYS A 595 4.56 26.56 12.64
CA CYS A 595 3.22 27.07 12.90
C CYS A 595 3.31 28.40 13.62
N ASP A 596 2.45 29.36 13.25
CA ASP A 596 2.40 30.69 13.87
C ASP A 596 1.87 30.64 15.31
N ASN A 597 0.96 29.69 15.57
CA ASN A 597 0.39 29.49 16.88
C ASN A 597 1.29 28.60 17.75
N LYS A 598 1.22 28.83 19.06
CA LYS A 598 1.89 27.95 20.02
C LYS A 598 1.21 26.59 20.00
N LEU A 599 1.98 25.55 19.71
CA LEU A 599 1.48 24.18 19.65
C LEU A 599 1.11 23.63 21.03
N PRO A 600 0.07 22.78 21.12
CA PRO A 600 -0.27 22.07 22.33
C PRO A 600 0.75 20.96 22.62
N PHE A 601 0.81 20.53 23.89
CA PHE A 601 1.52 19.32 24.27
C PHE A 601 0.87 18.09 23.60
N PRO A 602 1.65 17.10 23.12
CA PRO A 602 3.11 16.99 23.12
C PRO A 602 3.80 17.57 21.86
N LEU A 603 3.06 18.13 20.92
CA LEU A 603 3.57 18.61 19.62
C LEU A 603 4.47 19.86 19.77
N ASN A 604 4.36 20.61 20.87
CA ASN A 604 5.16 21.78 21.13
C ASN A 604 6.68 21.52 21.14
N GLU A 605 7.09 20.28 21.40
CA GLU A 605 8.51 19.90 21.37
C GLU A 605 9.11 19.86 19.96
N TYR A 606 8.25 19.76 18.95
CA TYR A 606 8.61 19.70 17.54
C TYR A 606 8.38 21.03 16.80
N GLN A 607 7.89 22.04 17.50
CA GLN A 607 7.72 23.38 16.94
C GLN A 607 9.08 24.03 16.73
N ALA A 608 9.47 24.24 15.49
CA ALA A 608 10.73 24.88 15.15
C ALA A 608 10.72 25.37 13.71
N SER A 609 11.54 26.41 13.40
CA SER A 609 11.86 26.73 12.02
C SER A 609 12.78 25.68 11.40
N ILE A 610 12.81 25.61 10.06
CA ILE A 610 13.70 24.68 9.34
C ILE A 610 15.16 25.00 9.65
N SER A 611 15.52 26.28 9.74
CA SER A 611 16.87 26.74 10.10
C SER A 611 17.28 26.33 11.52
N GLN A 612 16.36 26.34 12.47
CA GLN A 612 16.62 25.87 13.83
C GLN A 612 16.94 24.39 13.89
N ARG A 613 16.30 23.57 13.03
CA ARG A 613 16.53 22.11 12.94
C ARG A 613 17.85 21.78 12.26
N CYS A 614 18.12 22.39 11.13
CA CYS A 614 19.31 22.07 10.34
C CYS A 614 20.55 22.77 10.84
N GLY A 615 20.44 23.83 11.67
CA GLY A 615 21.55 24.57 12.30
C GLY A 615 22.54 25.23 11.33
N LYS A 616 22.20 25.30 10.03
CA LYS A 616 23.13 25.63 8.93
C LYS A 616 22.71 26.84 8.09
N LEU A 617 21.45 27.29 8.22
CA LEU A 617 20.90 28.37 7.40
C LEU A 617 20.56 29.59 8.25
N SER A 618 20.84 30.78 7.72
CA SER A 618 20.29 32.04 8.24
C SER A 618 18.83 32.19 7.83
N LEU A 619 18.05 33.06 8.44
CA LEU A 619 16.67 33.35 8.07
C LEU A 619 16.53 33.70 6.58
N LYS A 620 17.46 34.47 6.02
CA LYS A 620 17.47 34.83 4.61
C LYS A 620 17.78 33.65 3.70
N GLN A 621 18.71 32.78 4.10
CA GLN A 621 19.01 31.54 3.37
C GLN A 621 17.86 30.54 3.43
N GLU A 622 17.11 30.48 4.52
CA GLU A 622 15.88 29.69 4.62
C GLU A 622 14.83 30.17 3.61
N GLU A 623 14.65 31.48 3.47
CA GLU A 623 13.75 32.04 2.46
C GLU A 623 14.21 31.71 1.04
N TYR A 624 15.52 31.81 0.75
CA TYR A 624 16.07 31.36 -0.52
C TYR A 624 15.86 29.88 -0.75
N TYR A 625 16.03 29.06 0.27
CA TYR A 625 15.77 27.61 0.20
C TYR A 625 14.32 27.31 -0.17
N GLN A 626 13.37 27.96 0.47
CA GLN A 626 11.95 27.80 0.15
C GLN A 626 11.65 28.23 -1.30
N LYS A 627 12.20 29.36 -1.77
CA LYS A 627 12.02 29.80 -3.16
C LYS A 627 12.66 28.85 -4.16
N MET A 628 13.87 28.34 -3.87
CA MET A 628 14.55 27.33 -4.69
C MET A 628 13.71 26.07 -4.79
N ARG A 629 13.26 25.56 -3.66
CA ARG A 629 12.44 24.37 -3.58
C ARG A 629 11.12 24.54 -4.34
N ARG A 630 10.36 25.62 -4.09
CA ARG A 630 9.14 25.94 -4.83
C ARG A 630 9.40 26.03 -6.34
N THR A 631 10.49 26.62 -6.75
CA THR A 631 10.86 26.68 -8.17
C THR A 631 11.03 25.28 -8.77
N LEU A 632 11.87 24.45 -8.15
CA LEU A 632 12.21 23.13 -8.68
C LEU A 632 11.01 22.16 -8.67
N ILE A 633 10.15 22.25 -7.66
CA ILE A 633 8.93 21.45 -7.56
C ILE A 633 7.89 21.77 -8.65
N MET A 634 7.87 23.01 -9.14
CA MET A 634 6.94 23.40 -10.22
C MET A 634 7.15 22.65 -11.53
N PHE A 635 8.31 22.03 -11.72
CA PHE A 635 8.60 21.28 -12.94
C PHE A 635 7.83 19.96 -12.98
N ARG A 636 7.31 19.61 -14.14
CA ARG A 636 6.53 18.40 -14.39
C ARG A 636 7.19 17.56 -15.47
N SER A 637 6.94 16.26 -15.44
CA SER A 637 7.35 15.37 -16.50
C SER A 637 6.75 15.82 -17.85
N HIS A 638 7.60 15.96 -18.84
CA HIS A 638 7.27 16.30 -20.22
C HIS A 638 7.71 15.14 -21.13
N SER A 639 7.42 15.25 -22.45
CA SER A 639 7.81 14.21 -23.41
C SER A 639 9.27 13.77 -23.24
N LYS A 640 9.54 12.47 -23.39
CA LYS A 640 10.88 11.85 -23.27
C LYS A 640 11.51 11.91 -21.86
N GLY A 641 10.72 11.98 -20.80
CA GLY A 641 11.22 11.97 -19.42
C GLY A 641 11.94 13.25 -18.98
N ARG A 642 11.83 14.34 -19.74
CA ARG A 642 12.35 15.66 -19.38
C ARG A 642 11.38 16.36 -18.43
N PHE A 643 11.89 17.14 -17.48
CA PHE A 643 11.08 17.94 -16.57
C PHE A 643 11.06 19.38 -17.03
N ALA A 644 9.87 19.93 -17.29
CA ALA A 644 9.65 21.25 -17.82
C ALA A 644 8.59 22.07 -17.09
N LYS A 645 8.71 23.38 -17.17
CA LYS A 645 7.69 24.36 -16.71
C LYS A 645 7.70 25.58 -17.60
N VAL A 646 6.52 26.15 -17.84
CA VAL A 646 6.36 27.38 -18.60
C VAL A 646 7.09 28.55 -17.93
N GLN A 647 7.96 29.25 -18.66
CA GLN A 647 8.81 30.33 -18.13
C GLN A 647 7.97 31.43 -17.46
N SER A 648 6.90 31.87 -18.10
CA SER A 648 6.03 32.93 -17.56
C SER A 648 5.42 32.57 -16.19
N LYS A 649 5.17 31.29 -15.91
CA LYS A 649 4.67 30.84 -14.61
C LYS A 649 5.73 30.96 -13.51
N ILE A 650 6.97 30.61 -13.79
CA ILE A 650 8.07 30.79 -12.82
C ILE A 650 8.35 32.28 -12.60
N GLN A 651 8.38 33.06 -13.69
CA GLN A 651 8.63 34.50 -13.60
C GLN A 651 7.56 35.23 -12.78
N LYS A 652 6.27 34.92 -12.99
CA LYS A 652 5.17 35.55 -12.27
C LYS A 652 5.06 35.12 -10.81
N ARG A 653 5.32 33.85 -10.51
CA ARG A 653 5.09 33.29 -9.16
C ARG A 653 6.28 33.42 -8.23
N ILE A 654 7.47 33.20 -8.75
CA ILE A 654 8.69 33.15 -7.94
C ILE A 654 9.52 34.43 -8.14
N ALA A 655 9.90 34.73 -9.39
CA ALA A 655 10.80 35.84 -9.68
C ALA A 655 10.12 37.23 -9.59
N SER A 656 8.84 37.30 -9.31
CA SER A 656 8.15 38.57 -8.97
C SER A 656 8.58 39.14 -7.62
N LYS A 657 9.06 38.29 -6.71
CA LYS A 657 9.63 38.72 -5.41
C LYS A 657 11.15 38.80 -5.51
N PRO A 658 11.82 39.77 -4.83
CA PRO A 658 13.26 39.95 -4.95
C PRO A 658 14.07 38.67 -4.66
N GLU A 659 13.75 37.97 -3.58
CA GLU A 659 14.43 36.76 -3.15
C GLU A 659 14.21 35.63 -4.16
N GLY A 660 13.01 35.52 -4.69
CA GLY A 660 12.68 34.56 -5.74
C GLY A 660 13.42 34.82 -7.04
N LYS A 661 13.62 36.08 -7.40
CA LYS A 661 14.42 36.48 -8.58
C LYS A 661 15.86 36.08 -8.43
N VAL A 662 16.48 36.36 -7.28
CA VAL A 662 17.85 35.96 -6.96
C VAL A 662 18.03 34.45 -7.15
N VAL A 663 17.12 33.66 -6.62
CA VAL A 663 17.16 32.19 -6.72
C VAL A 663 17.00 31.72 -8.16
N VAL A 664 16.01 32.24 -8.91
CA VAL A 664 15.78 31.83 -10.30
C VAL A 664 16.98 32.18 -11.18
N ASP A 665 17.54 33.37 -10.99
CA ASP A 665 18.73 33.83 -11.73
C ASP A 665 19.95 32.95 -11.42
N ALA A 666 20.12 32.53 -10.17
CA ALA A 666 21.18 31.61 -9.76
C ALA A 666 20.99 30.20 -10.35
N LEU A 667 19.77 29.67 -10.36
CA LEU A 667 19.47 28.38 -10.99
C LEU A 667 19.73 28.39 -12.50
N LEU A 668 19.44 29.51 -13.17
CA LEU A 668 19.76 29.72 -14.59
C LEU A 668 21.28 29.83 -14.81
N LYS A 669 21.97 30.64 -14.01
CA LYS A 669 23.41 30.85 -14.09
C LYS A 669 24.21 29.57 -13.87
N THR A 670 23.76 28.72 -12.97
CA THR A 670 24.41 27.43 -12.70
C THR A 670 24.05 26.34 -13.71
N GLY A 671 23.05 26.57 -14.57
CA GLY A 671 22.58 25.60 -15.53
C GLY A 671 21.70 24.49 -14.95
N ILE A 672 21.32 24.61 -13.67
CA ILE A 672 20.37 23.66 -13.03
C ILE A 672 19.04 23.73 -13.75
N ILE A 673 18.58 24.92 -14.11
CA ILE A 673 17.49 25.12 -15.05
C ILE A 673 18.00 25.84 -16.30
N TYR A 674 17.45 25.53 -17.45
CA TYR A 674 17.83 26.17 -18.71
C TYR A 674 16.62 26.44 -19.60
N PRO A 675 16.60 27.52 -20.38
CA PRO A 675 15.49 27.86 -21.25
C PRO A 675 15.59 27.09 -22.58
N GLU A 676 14.44 26.62 -23.10
CA GLU A 676 14.29 26.09 -24.44
C GLU A 676 12.88 26.49 -24.95
N GLY A 677 12.84 27.39 -25.92
CA GLY A 677 11.60 28.02 -26.39
C GLY A 677 10.92 28.81 -25.28
N HIS A 678 9.66 28.48 -24.96
CA HIS A 678 8.88 29.13 -23.89
C HIS A 678 8.88 28.37 -22.57
N LEU A 679 9.71 27.32 -22.49
CA LEU A 679 9.83 26.45 -21.30
C LEU A 679 11.18 26.61 -20.64
N TYR A 680 11.23 26.41 -19.31
CA TYR A 680 12.42 26.01 -18.59
C TYR A 680 12.46 24.49 -18.42
N PHE A 681 13.65 23.91 -18.49
CA PHE A 681 13.92 22.51 -18.23
C PHE A 681 14.90 22.36 -17.08
N ILE A 682 14.80 21.25 -16.32
CA ILE A 682 15.80 20.89 -15.31
C ILE A 682 16.86 20.01 -15.96
N ASN A 683 18.14 20.36 -15.74
CA ASN A 683 19.27 19.50 -15.99
C ASN A 683 19.54 18.65 -14.73
N LYS A 684 19.15 17.38 -14.79
CA LYS A 684 19.25 16.46 -13.64
C LYS A 684 20.69 16.20 -13.21
N GLU A 685 21.63 16.14 -14.17
CA GLU A 685 23.05 15.87 -13.93
C GLU A 685 23.71 17.06 -13.22
N ILE A 686 23.48 18.28 -13.73
CA ILE A 686 23.99 19.50 -13.10
C ILE A 686 23.34 19.72 -11.73
N MET A 687 22.08 19.42 -11.57
CA MET A 687 21.38 19.53 -10.29
C MET A 687 22.00 18.59 -9.25
N ASP A 688 22.26 17.32 -9.60
CA ASP A 688 22.94 16.39 -8.68
C ASP A 688 24.39 16.82 -8.41
N GLU A 689 25.11 17.29 -9.42
CA GLU A 689 26.46 17.82 -9.24
C GLU A 689 26.50 19.02 -8.28
N LYS A 690 25.63 20.02 -8.49
CA LYS A 690 25.67 21.31 -7.77
C LYS A 690 24.93 21.28 -6.44
N LEU A 691 23.81 20.58 -6.36
CA LEU A 691 22.96 20.53 -5.16
C LEU A 691 23.06 19.20 -4.43
N GLY A 692 23.60 18.13 -5.06
CA GLY A 692 23.56 16.79 -4.49
C GLY A 692 22.14 16.28 -4.30
N LEU A 693 21.21 16.74 -5.14
CA LEU A 693 19.80 16.39 -5.09
C LEU A 693 19.41 15.64 -6.36
N LYS A 694 18.84 14.48 -6.19
CA LYS A 694 18.03 13.85 -7.23
C LYS A 694 16.65 14.52 -7.26
N PHE A 695 15.90 14.37 -8.35
CA PHE A 695 14.60 15.05 -8.48
C PHE A 695 13.66 14.72 -7.32
N ASP A 696 13.74 13.52 -6.78
CA ASP A 696 12.96 13.11 -5.59
C ASP A 696 13.39 13.86 -4.33
N GLY A 697 14.68 14.12 -4.17
CA GLY A 697 15.24 14.89 -3.04
C GLY A 697 14.80 16.36 -2.99
N ILE A 698 14.28 16.91 -4.11
CA ILE A 698 13.72 18.28 -4.11
C ILE A 698 12.41 18.31 -3.32
N ARG A 699 11.58 17.27 -3.46
CA ARG A 699 10.31 17.18 -2.76
C ARG A 699 10.47 16.89 -1.28
N THR A 700 11.56 16.24 -0.92
CA THR A 700 11.82 15.71 0.42
C THR A 700 12.56 16.68 1.34
N CYS A 701 12.61 17.96 1.03
CA CYS A 701 13.21 19.00 1.90
C CYS A 701 14.66 18.70 2.36
N ILE A 702 15.48 18.05 1.53
CA ILE A 702 16.87 17.75 1.88
C ILE A 702 17.71 19.01 1.89
N ILE A 703 18.36 19.30 3.03
CA ILE A 703 19.37 20.34 3.18
C ILE A 703 20.72 19.67 3.45
N ASN A 704 21.48 19.42 2.39
CA ASN A 704 22.83 18.88 2.45
C ASN A 704 23.90 20.00 2.37
N GLU A 705 25.17 19.65 2.50
CA GLU A 705 26.26 20.62 2.43
C GLU A 705 26.34 21.38 1.08
N LYS A 706 25.97 20.73 -0.04
CA LYS A 706 25.99 21.39 -1.34
C LYS A 706 24.87 22.41 -1.45
N VAL A 707 23.67 22.08 -0.96
CA VAL A 707 22.54 23.01 -0.87
C VAL A 707 22.91 24.18 0.02
N THR A 708 23.48 23.93 1.20
CA THR A 708 23.92 24.99 2.11
C THR A 708 24.95 25.94 1.45
N LYS A 709 25.96 25.38 0.76
CA LYS A 709 26.95 26.18 0.02
C LYS A 709 26.31 26.95 -1.15
N PHE A 710 25.37 26.36 -1.87
CA PHE A 710 24.65 27.05 -2.93
C PHE A 710 23.90 28.26 -2.38
N LEU A 711 23.16 28.09 -1.28
CA LEU A 711 22.40 29.18 -0.66
C LEU A 711 23.29 30.28 -0.06
N GLN A 712 24.45 29.93 0.55
CA GLN A 712 25.44 30.87 1.04
C GLN A 712 26.03 31.76 -0.05
N ASN A 713 26.10 31.27 -1.29
CA ASN A 713 26.55 32.01 -2.45
C ASN A 713 25.52 33.00 -3.01
N LEU A 714 24.29 33.00 -2.46
CA LEU A 714 23.21 33.93 -2.86
C LEU A 714 23.15 35.18 -1.97
N ASP A 715 23.78 35.13 -0.82
CA ASP A 715 23.93 36.29 0.07
C ASP A 715 24.94 37.28 -0.49
#